data_f333b12aa0b6beb710a11b30d7612a8e
#
_entry.id   f333b12aa0b6beb710a11b30d7612a8e
#
_cell.length_a   1.000
_cell.length_b   1.000
_cell.length_c   1.000
_cell.angle_alpha   90.00
_cell.angle_beta   90.00
_cell.angle_gamma   90.00
#
_symmetry.space_group_name_H-M   'P 1'
#
loop_
_entity.id
_entity.type
_entity.pdbx_description
1 polymer ?
#
loop_
_entity_poly.entity_id
_entity_poly.type
_entity_poly.pdbx_seq_one_letter_code
_entity_poly.pdbx_strand_id
1 'polypeptide(L)'
;MNNLYVRLAAQNIKKHRRSYVPFMLAGVFVAAVSYILNSLSNNTELGPTSQMMFTLGSAVVMLFAVIFLFYTNSFLMKQRKKELGLYNVLGMNKGHIARVIGLETLFTALIVIVGGCAVGILLDKLTFLIVAKMIRITPNYGFHIIPKSLQYVAVVFGVIYVLIYISNVFRVRISRPIELLHGTNVGEREPKTKAFMAILGVLCLGSGYALSILSSREPVLAISLFFVAVLLVIIGTYFLFTAGSIALLKLLRRNKNYYYKTSHFISVSGMLYRMKQNAVGLANICILSTMVLAILSSTCSLWFGAEDMIHTRYPADVLVSMEDPNHMIDMDTFLTDELKSVPGGSYTSYEFLTGYDSTEETEDHSSAIFMKDGTAQVDSITRNVLFFSAETYNRITGENVTVEPGTALYMSVDGVPMPDTMTFAGTTYTLLPTPKSFNLRGRYHAYVSKPYVVVLPDYAEKSQVITPTEYYCISLGKLRDEEQQTFYDAILEDVTTIMPDEESVFWDEDGYFNFECRAENTKEIRSMYGSFLFMGISLGFVFTMAAVLIIYYKQISEGMEDKNRFAIMQQVGLSQKEVKHSIHTQILTVFFLPLITAGIHVMFAYPIIRAILRAMMLSSETVFITCTVASFLVFSVLYAVVYALTAKVYYRIISEDNK
;
A
#
# COMPACT_ATOMS: atom_id res chain seq x y z
N MET A 1 50.15 -13.76 7.92
CA MET A 1 49.45 -12.50 7.56
C MET A 1 47.91 -12.65 7.49
N ASN A 2 47.33 -13.75 6.98
CA ASN A 2 45.86 -13.91 6.91
C ASN A 2 45.18 -13.88 8.28
N ASN A 3 45.78 -14.45 9.32
CA ASN A 3 45.21 -14.47 10.68
C ASN A 3 45.10 -13.05 11.30
N LEU A 4 45.94 -12.10 10.88
CA LEU A 4 45.89 -10.72 11.37
C LEU A 4 44.66 -9.97 10.87
N TYR A 5 44.31 -10.13 9.58
CA TYR A 5 43.13 -9.44 9.00
C TYR A 5 41.82 -9.99 9.58
N VAL A 6 41.72 -11.31 9.78
CA VAL A 6 40.58 -11.97 10.42
C VAL A 6 40.41 -11.45 11.86
N ARG A 7 41.50 -11.37 12.64
CA ARG A 7 41.48 -10.86 14.00
C ARG A 7 41.09 -9.38 14.06
N LEU A 8 41.64 -8.56 13.15
CA LEU A 8 41.26 -7.14 13.04
C LEU A 8 39.80 -6.96 12.70
N ALA A 9 39.27 -7.71 11.74
CA ALA A 9 37.84 -7.63 11.33
C ALA A 9 36.94 -8.01 12.52
N ALA A 10 37.21 -9.10 13.22
CA ALA A 10 36.43 -9.52 14.38
C ALA A 10 36.51 -8.50 15.55
N GLN A 11 37.70 -7.95 15.81
CA GLN A 11 37.87 -6.92 16.83
C GLN A 11 37.14 -5.62 16.47
N ASN A 12 37.14 -5.21 15.23
CA ASN A 12 36.42 -4.03 14.76
C ASN A 12 34.90 -4.18 14.95
N ILE A 13 34.31 -5.31 14.58
CA ILE A 13 32.90 -5.60 14.83
C ILE A 13 32.59 -5.54 16.34
N LYS A 14 33.43 -6.14 17.18
CA LYS A 14 33.26 -6.13 18.64
C LYS A 14 33.41 -4.73 19.23
N LYS A 15 34.36 -3.93 18.77
CA LYS A 15 34.62 -2.55 19.22
C LYS A 15 33.44 -1.65 18.87
N HIS A 16 32.86 -1.79 17.65
CA HIS A 16 31.72 -1.00 17.16
C HIS A 16 30.39 -1.73 17.35
N ARG A 17 30.25 -2.59 18.35
CA ARG A 17 29.03 -3.38 18.60
C ARG A 17 27.75 -2.53 18.66
N ARG A 18 27.83 -1.29 19.19
CA ARG A 18 26.69 -0.35 19.27
C ARG A 18 26.10 -0.02 17.88
N SER A 19 26.86 -0.15 16.80
CA SER A 19 26.42 0.10 15.44
C SER A 19 26.24 -1.18 14.62
N TYR A 20 27.14 -2.18 14.78
CA TYR A 20 27.04 -3.43 14.02
C TYR A 20 25.91 -4.34 14.47
N VAL A 21 25.65 -4.45 15.79
CA VAL A 21 24.59 -5.35 16.30
C VAL A 21 23.21 -4.95 15.80
N PRO A 22 22.76 -3.67 15.89
CA PRO A 22 21.47 -3.28 15.31
C PRO A 22 21.39 -3.48 13.80
N PHE A 23 22.50 -3.25 13.07
CA PHE A 23 22.57 -3.51 11.63
C PHE A 23 22.36 -4.99 11.31
N MET A 24 23.06 -5.88 12.00
CA MET A 24 22.94 -7.33 11.81
C MET A 24 21.54 -7.82 12.20
N LEU A 25 20.99 -7.37 13.33
CA LEU A 25 19.64 -7.74 13.76
C LEU A 25 18.57 -7.33 12.76
N ALA A 26 18.65 -6.10 12.23
CA ALA A 26 17.73 -5.66 11.20
C ALA A 26 17.91 -6.44 9.88
N GLY A 27 19.16 -6.75 9.51
CA GLY A 27 19.44 -7.61 8.36
C GLY A 27 18.87 -9.02 8.53
N VAL A 28 19.05 -9.66 9.71
CA VAL A 28 18.46 -10.96 10.05
C VAL A 28 16.93 -10.92 9.95
N PHE A 29 16.33 -9.85 10.47
CA PHE A 29 14.88 -9.69 10.42
C PHE A 29 14.35 -9.58 8.98
N VAL A 30 14.97 -8.74 8.14
CA VAL A 30 14.58 -8.58 6.72
C VAL A 30 14.80 -9.88 5.95
N ALA A 31 15.91 -10.60 6.21
CA ALA A 31 16.18 -11.90 5.60
C ALA A 31 15.16 -12.97 6.05
N ALA A 32 14.75 -12.96 7.32
CA ALA A 32 13.72 -13.87 7.82
C ALA A 32 12.35 -13.60 7.18
N VAL A 33 11.92 -12.33 7.06
CA VAL A 33 10.68 -11.98 6.36
C VAL A 33 10.75 -12.34 4.87
N SER A 34 11.91 -12.14 4.23
CA SER A 34 12.13 -12.57 2.83
C SER A 34 12.00 -14.08 2.67
N TYR A 35 12.53 -14.86 3.64
CA TYR A 35 12.37 -16.31 3.66
C TYR A 35 10.90 -16.70 3.78
N ILE A 36 10.18 -16.14 4.76
CA ILE A 36 8.78 -16.46 5.04
C ILE A 36 7.90 -16.15 3.82
N LEU A 37 7.99 -14.95 3.24
CA LEU A 37 7.19 -14.61 2.06
C LEU A 37 7.50 -15.48 0.85
N ASN A 38 8.77 -15.82 0.64
CA ASN A 38 9.16 -16.74 -0.44
C ASN A 38 8.75 -18.17 -0.13
N SER A 39 8.73 -18.60 1.13
CA SER A 39 8.21 -19.91 1.54
C SER A 39 6.71 -20.01 1.26
N LEU A 40 5.92 -19.00 1.67
CA LEU A 40 4.48 -18.94 1.42
C LEU A 40 4.16 -18.89 -0.09
N SER A 41 4.97 -18.19 -0.89
CA SER A 41 4.78 -18.15 -2.36
C SER A 41 5.03 -19.47 -3.07
N ASN A 42 5.80 -20.37 -2.47
CA ASN A 42 6.06 -21.73 -3.01
C ASN A 42 5.17 -22.81 -2.36
N ASN A 43 4.24 -22.43 -1.48
CA ASN A 43 3.37 -23.38 -0.81
C ASN A 43 2.09 -23.61 -1.63
N THR A 44 1.91 -24.82 -2.15
CA THR A 44 0.78 -25.18 -3.01
C THR A 44 -0.55 -25.28 -2.27
N GLU A 45 -0.55 -25.43 -0.93
CA GLU A 45 -1.77 -25.49 -0.13
C GLU A 45 -2.53 -24.15 -0.08
N LEU A 46 -1.84 -23.02 -0.35
CA LEU A 46 -2.44 -21.67 -0.28
C LEU A 46 -3.21 -21.27 -1.54
N GLY A 47 -3.10 -22.06 -2.61
CA GLY A 47 -3.73 -21.76 -3.89
C GLY A 47 -2.99 -20.68 -4.72
N PRO A 48 -3.28 -20.60 -6.05
CA PRO A 48 -2.52 -19.78 -6.99
C PRO A 48 -2.61 -18.28 -6.69
N THR A 49 -3.77 -17.77 -6.29
CA THR A 49 -3.99 -16.36 -5.96
C THR A 49 -3.10 -15.89 -4.81
N SER A 50 -3.06 -16.66 -3.70
CA SER A 50 -2.17 -16.36 -2.56
C SER A 50 -0.70 -16.44 -2.94
N GLN A 51 -0.29 -17.46 -3.70
CA GLN A 51 1.09 -17.65 -4.17
C GLN A 51 1.55 -16.43 -4.99
N MET A 52 0.72 -15.95 -5.92
CA MET A 52 1.01 -14.75 -6.71
C MET A 52 1.19 -13.51 -5.81
N MET A 53 0.30 -13.31 -4.83
CA MET A 53 0.39 -12.18 -3.89
C MET A 53 1.68 -12.24 -3.07
N PHE A 54 2.05 -13.40 -2.50
CA PHE A 54 3.29 -13.54 -1.74
C PHE A 54 4.54 -13.42 -2.61
N THR A 55 4.49 -13.79 -3.89
CA THR A 55 5.57 -13.56 -4.84
C THR A 55 5.80 -12.07 -5.05
N LEU A 56 4.74 -11.28 -5.25
CA LEU A 56 4.82 -9.83 -5.35
C LEU A 56 5.37 -9.21 -4.06
N GLY A 57 4.88 -9.67 -2.90
CA GLY A 57 5.38 -9.22 -1.60
C GLY A 57 6.86 -9.52 -1.39
N SER A 58 7.33 -10.70 -1.78
CA SER A 58 8.73 -11.10 -1.74
C SER A 58 9.62 -10.19 -2.60
N ALA A 59 9.15 -9.82 -3.82
CA ALA A 59 9.85 -8.89 -4.71
C ALA A 59 9.96 -7.49 -4.10
N VAL A 60 8.90 -6.99 -3.47
CA VAL A 60 8.90 -5.68 -2.78
C VAL A 60 9.87 -5.68 -1.61
N VAL A 61 9.87 -6.74 -0.77
CA VAL A 61 10.83 -6.88 0.34
C VAL A 61 12.27 -6.95 -0.17
N MET A 62 12.53 -7.66 -1.28
CA MET A 62 13.84 -7.72 -1.90
C MET A 62 14.34 -6.34 -2.34
N LEU A 63 13.50 -5.58 -3.07
CA LEU A 63 13.84 -4.21 -3.49
C LEU A 63 14.14 -3.32 -2.29
N PHE A 64 13.29 -3.41 -1.27
CA PHE A 64 13.49 -2.67 -0.03
C PHE A 64 14.77 -3.08 0.71
N ALA A 65 15.08 -4.38 0.79
CA ALA A 65 16.30 -4.89 1.43
C ALA A 65 17.57 -4.29 0.80
N VAL A 66 17.63 -4.19 -0.53
CA VAL A 66 18.73 -3.52 -1.25
C VAL A 66 18.89 -2.09 -0.74
N ILE A 67 17.84 -1.27 -0.85
CA ILE A 67 17.88 0.16 -0.49
C ILE A 67 18.25 0.32 0.99
N PHE A 68 17.61 -0.43 1.86
CA PHE A 68 17.77 -0.35 3.31
C PHE A 68 19.18 -0.75 3.78
N LEU A 69 19.69 -1.89 3.31
CA LEU A 69 21.03 -2.37 3.70
C LEU A 69 22.13 -1.46 3.15
N PHE A 70 21.99 -0.92 1.95
CA PHE A 70 22.92 0.08 1.42
C PHE A 70 22.90 1.38 2.22
N TYR A 71 21.72 1.87 2.59
CA TYR A 71 21.59 3.08 3.40
C TYR A 71 22.25 2.90 4.78
N THR A 72 21.93 1.82 5.48
CA THR A 72 22.44 1.55 6.82
C THR A 72 23.94 1.26 6.82
N ASN A 73 24.45 0.52 5.82
CA ASN A 73 25.88 0.33 5.62
C ASN A 73 26.62 1.65 5.34
N SER A 74 26.01 2.56 4.57
CA SER A 74 26.58 3.89 4.32
C SER A 74 26.78 4.67 5.63
N PHE A 75 25.86 4.52 6.58
CA PHE A 75 25.98 5.13 7.91
C PHE A 75 27.12 4.49 8.73
N LEU A 76 27.22 3.15 8.74
CA LEU A 76 28.33 2.44 9.39
C LEU A 76 29.69 2.90 8.86
N MET A 77 29.83 2.99 7.56
CA MET A 77 31.08 3.45 6.93
C MET A 77 31.41 4.91 7.25
N LYS A 78 30.38 5.77 7.39
CA LYS A 78 30.59 7.17 7.80
C LYS A 78 31.19 7.28 9.20
N GLN A 79 30.74 6.47 10.15
CA GLN A 79 31.29 6.45 11.52
C GLN A 79 32.75 5.99 11.58
N ARG A 80 33.16 5.11 10.67
CA ARG A 80 34.49 4.51 10.64
C ARG A 80 35.52 5.26 9.81
N LYS A 81 35.13 6.37 9.17
CA LYS A 81 36.03 7.15 8.30
C LYS A 81 37.36 7.51 9.00
N LYS A 82 37.31 7.93 10.26
CA LYS A 82 38.53 8.29 11.02
C LYS A 82 39.47 7.11 11.24
N GLU A 83 38.92 5.92 11.59
CA GLU A 83 39.75 4.71 11.80
C GLU A 83 40.39 4.25 10.49
N LEU A 84 39.63 4.25 9.39
CA LEU A 84 40.16 3.88 8.07
C LEU A 84 41.24 4.86 7.61
N GLY A 85 41.09 6.16 7.94
CA GLY A 85 42.13 7.16 7.74
C GLY A 85 43.38 6.89 8.58
N LEU A 86 43.22 6.53 9.84
CA LEU A 86 44.31 6.19 10.76
C LEU A 86 45.08 4.96 10.27
N TYR A 87 44.41 3.91 9.83
CA TYR A 87 45.09 2.73 9.26
C TYR A 87 45.96 3.09 8.05
N ASN A 88 45.51 4.01 7.23
CA ASN A 88 46.28 4.47 6.08
C ASN A 88 47.55 5.26 6.51
N VAL A 89 47.43 6.13 7.52
CA VAL A 89 48.58 6.90 8.09
C VAL A 89 49.58 5.97 8.78
N LEU A 90 49.11 4.90 9.42
CA LEU A 90 49.94 3.85 10.04
C LEU A 90 50.58 2.91 9.01
N GLY A 91 50.48 3.18 7.70
CA GLY A 91 51.16 2.46 6.62
C GLY A 91 50.37 1.30 6.00
N MET A 92 49.08 1.12 6.33
CA MET A 92 48.25 0.12 5.64
C MET A 92 47.88 0.62 4.24
N ASN A 93 48.27 -0.12 3.22
CA ASN A 93 47.85 0.15 1.85
C ASN A 93 46.31 -0.03 1.68
N LYS A 94 45.69 0.74 0.76
CA LYS A 94 44.26 0.65 0.43
C LYS A 94 43.78 -0.78 0.15
N GLY A 95 44.65 -1.65 -0.43
CA GLY A 95 44.37 -3.06 -0.65
C GLY A 95 44.25 -3.87 0.64
N HIS A 96 45.04 -3.56 1.67
CA HIS A 96 44.95 -4.20 2.97
C HIS A 96 43.66 -3.78 3.72
N ILE A 97 43.32 -2.49 3.63
CA ILE A 97 42.07 -1.97 4.20
C ILE A 97 40.87 -2.62 3.52
N ALA A 98 40.90 -2.78 2.18
CA ALA A 98 39.85 -3.47 1.44
C ALA A 98 39.67 -4.94 1.87
N ARG A 99 40.74 -5.67 2.19
CA ARG A 99 40.65 -7.04 2.73
C ARG A 99 39.98 -7.08 4.10
N VAL A 100 40.33 -6.14 5.00
CA VAL A 100 39.69 -6.05 6.33
C VAL A 100 38.19 -5.80 6.17
N ILE A 101 37.78 -4.82 5.34
CA ILE A 101 36.37 -4.52 5.03
C ILE A 101 35.68 -5.73 4.41
N GLY A 102 36.37 -6.46 3.52
CA GLY A 102 35.83 -7.69 2.91
C GLY A 102 35.51 -8.75 3.94
N LEU A 103 36.39 -9.00 4.90
CA LEU A 103 36.18 -9.98 5.97
C LEU A 103 35.05 -9.52 6.93
N GLU A 104 34.97 -8.24 7.27
CA GLU A 104 33.87 -7.69 8.07
C GLU A 104 32.51 -7.84 7.35
N THR A 105 32.47 -7.55 6.06
CA THR A 105 31.27 -7.72 5.24
C THR A 105 30.89 -9.20 5.12
N LEU A 106 31.86 -10.08 4.98
CA LEU A 106 31.64 -11.54 4.95
C LEU A 106 31.05 -12.05 6.28
N PHE A 107 31.61 -11.64 7.42
CA PHE A 107 31.08 -12.05 8.73
C PHE A 107 29.67 -11.54 8.96
N THR A 108 29.40 -10.28 8.61
CA THR A 108 28.04 -9.72 8.71
C THR A 108 27.07 -10.43 7.76
N ALA A 109 27.48 -10.74 6.54
CA ALA A 109 26.68 -11.49 5.57
C ALA A 109 26.32 -12.89 6.08
N LEU A 110 27.30 -13.64 6.60
CA LEU A 110 27.08 -14.98 7.16
C LEU A 110 26.11 -14.93 8.35
N ILE A 111 26.28 -13.99 9.27
CA ILE A 111 25.37 -13.84 10.43
C ILE A 111 23.94 -13.51 9.95
N VAL A 112 23.80 -12.62 8.97
CA VAL A 112 22.48 -12.20 8.46
C VAL A 112 21.81 -13.33 7.68
N ILE A 113 22.51 -14.01 6.80
CA ILE A 113 21.94 -15.09 5.99
C ILE A 113 21.58 -16.29 6.87
N VAL A 114 22.51 -16.78 7.67
CA VAL A 114 22.28 -17.95 8.53
C VAL A 114 21.26 -17.64 9.61
N GLY A 115 21.39 -16.50 10.28
CA GLY A 115 20.44 -16.04 11.30
C GLY A 115 19.05 -15.79 10.72
N GLY A 116 18.96 -15.15 9.54
CA GLY A 116 17.71 -14.89 8.84
C GLY A 116 16.98 -16.17 8.41
N CYS A 117 17.72 -17.13 7.84
CA CYS A 117 17.18 -18.44 7.51
C CYS A 117 16.71 -19.19 8.77
N ALA A 118 17.51 -19.20 9.84
CA ALA A 118 17.13 -19.89 11.08
C ALA A 118 15.87 -19.31 11.72
N VAL A 119 15.78 -17.98 11.82
CA VAL A 119 14.59 -17.28 12.34
C VAL A 119 13.41 -17.45 11.39
N GLY A 120 13.66 -17.37 10.07
CA GLY A 120 12.65 -17.58 9.03
C GLY A 120 12.01 -18.97 9.13
N ILE A 121 12.82 -20.03 9.18
CA ILE A 121 12.34 -21.42 9.34
C ILE A 121 11.55 -21.59 10.64
N LEU A 122 12.03 -21.02 11.75
CA LEU A 122 11.35 -21.11 13.05
C LEU A 122 9.95 -20.48 13.01
N LEU A 123 9.81 -19.34 12.35
CA LEU A 123 8.55 -18.59 12.27
C LEU A 123 7.66 -19.02 11.10
N ASP A 124 8.20 -19.70 10.10
CA ASP A 124 7.49 -20.06 8.86
C ASP A 124 6.21 -20.86 9.15
N LYS A 125 6.30 -21.90 9.97
CA LYS A 125 5.14 -22.71 10.32
C LYS A 125 4.07 -21.91 11.07
N LEU A 126 4.47 -21.03 11.99
CA LEU A 126 3.54 -20.17 12.70
C LEU A 126 2.82 -19.20 11.72
N THR A 127 3.58 -18.60 10.82
CA THR A 127 3.03 -17.66 9.84
C THR A 127 2.11 -18.36 8.84
N PHE A 128 2.49 -19.56 8.37
CA PHE A 128 1.63 -20.40 7.54
C PHE A 128 0.30 -20.72 8.24
N LEU A 129 0.34 -21.13 9.51
CA LEU A 129 -0.89 -21.44 10.26
C LEU A 129 -1.79 -20.20 10.45
N ILE A 130 -1.19 -19.02 10.66
CA ILE A 130 -1.94 -17.76 10.74
C ILE A 130 -2.64 -17.48 9.40
N VAL A 131 -1.91 -17.57 8.27
CA VAL A 131 -2.45 -17.36 6.94
C VAL A 131 -3.54 -18.38 6.62
N ALA A 132 -3.29 -19.67 6.84
CA ALA A 132 -4.25 -20.74 6.61
C ALA A 132 -5.55 -20.53 7.40
N LYS A 133 -5.46 -20.09 8.67
CA LYS A 133 -6.62 -19.73 9.48
C LYS A 133 -7.38 -18.51 8.94
N MET A 134 -6.67 -17.50 8.44
CA MET A 134 -7.29 -16.32 7.82
C MET A 134 -8.06 -16.69 6.56
N ILE A 135 -7.50 -17.56 5.72
CA ILE A 135 -8.10 -18.01 4.46
C ILE A 135 -9.14 -19.13 4.68
N ARG A 136 -9.24 -19.66 5.90
CA ARG A 136 -10.12 -20.78 6.28
C ARG A 136 -9.80 -22.09 5.57
N ILE A 137 -8.52 -22.36 5.32
CA ILE A 137 -8.02 -23.62 4.79
C ILE A 137 -7.67 -24.55 5.95
N THR A 138 -7.95 -25.84 5.80
CA THR A 138 -7.47 -26.90 6.72
C THR A 138 -6.01 -27.19 6.45
N PRO A 139 -5.07 -26.73 7.32
CA PRO A 139 -3.66 -26.86 7.03
C PRO A 139 -3.16 -28.29 7.24
N ASN A 140 -2.27 -28.76 6.39
CA ASN A 140 -1.49 -29.95 6.66
C ASN A 140 -0.46 -29.65 7.77
N TYR A 141 -0.50 -30.37 8.88
CA TYR A 141 0.32 -30.09 10.07
C TYR A 141 1.80 -30.52 9.93
N GLY A 142 2.21 -31.05 8.79
CA GLY A 142 3.61 -31.40 8.52
C GLY A 142 4.55 -30.18 8.61
N PHE A 143 5.77 -30.39 9.14
CA PHE A 143 6.82 -29.40 9.09
C PHE A 143 7.67 -29.63 7.84
N HIS A 144 7.64 -28.68 6.91
CA HIS A 144 8.37 -28.79 5.65
C HIS A 144 9.31 -27.60 5.49
N ILE A 145 10.60 -27.86 5.29
CA ILE A 145 11.57 -26.84 4.90
C ILE A 145 11.57 -26.78 3.38
N ILE A 146 11.35 -25.59 2.82
CA ILE A 146 11.38 -25.38 1.37
C ILE A 146 12.79 -25.01 0.93
N PRO A 147 13.58 -25.92 0.29
CA PRO A 147 14.96 -25.65 -0.10
C PRO A 147 15.11 -24.48 -1.06
N LYS A 148 14.11 -24.25 -1.92
CA LYS A 148 14.07 -23.10 -2.85
C LYS A 148 14.13 -21.77 -2.12
N SER A 149 13.45 -21.63 -0.97
CA SER A 149 13.43 -20.39 -0.19
C SER A 149 14.74 -20.13 0.54
N LEU A 150 15.44 -21.18 0.98
CA LEU A 150 16.80 -21.07 1.50
C LEU A 150 17.77 -20.57 0.43
N GLN A 151 17.70 -21.18 -0.77
CA GLN A 151 18.52 -20.78 -1.91
C GLN A 151 18.23 -19.33 -2.32
N TYR A 152 16.96 -18.94 -2.36
CA TYR A 152 16.55 -17.58 -2.67
C TYR A 152 17.20 -16.55 -1.72
N VAL A 153 17.07 -16.74 -0.40
CA VAL A 153 17.64 -15.82 0.59
C VAL A 153 19.17 -15.81 0.48
N ALA A 154 19.82 -16.97 0.34
CA ALA A 154 21.28 -17.05 0.21
C ALA A 154 21.80 -16.30 -1.02
N VAL A 155 21.15 -16.46 -2.16
CA VAL A 155 21.53 -15.79 -3.42
C VAL A 155 21.25 -14.28 -3.34
N VAL A 156 20.04 -13.87 -2.95
CA VAL A 156 19.66 -12.46 -2.93
C VAL A 156 20.52 -11.67 -1.94
N PHE A 157 20.62 -12.13 -0.70
CA PHE A 157 21.43 -11.43 0.31
C PHE A 157 22.92 -11.56 0.02
N GLY A 158 23.37 -12.67 -0.54
CA GLY A 158 24.73 -12.83 -1.04
C GLY A 158 25.10 -11.76 -2.06
N VAL A 159 24.26 -11.56 -3.08
CA VAL A 159 24.44 -10.51 -4.10
C VAL A 159 24.42 -9.12 -3.45
N ILE A 160 23.48 -8.83 -2.56
CA ILE A 160 23.40 -7.54 -1.86
C ILE A 160 24.71 -7.26 -1.10
N TYR A 161 25.25 -8.23 -0.34
CA TYR A 161 26.48 -8.03 0.42
C TYR A 161 27.73 -7.92 -0.48
N VAL A 162 27.77 -8.61 -1.61
CA VAL A 162 28.83 -8.41 -2.62
C VAL A 162 28.78 -6.98 -3.18
N LEU A 163 27.60 -6.48 -3.51
CA LEU A 163 27.44 -5.10 -3.99
C LEU A 163 27.81 -4.07 -2.91
N ILE A 164 27.45 -4.31 -1.66
CA ILE A 164 27.87 -3.50 -0.49
C ILE A 164 29.41 -3.48 -0.36
N TYR A 165 30.05 -4.63 -0.47
CA TYR A 165 31.50 -4.73 -0.44
C TYR A 165 32.16 -3.91 -1.54
N ILE A 166 31.70 -4.06 -2.78
CA ILE A 166 32.20 -3.30 -3.94
C ILE A 166 32.04 -1.80 -3.69
N SER A 167 30.88 -1.35 -3.23
CA SER A 167 30.61 0.05 -2.89
C SER A 167 31.54 0.58 -1.82
N ASN A 168 31.80 -0.18 -0.76
CA ASN A 168 32.69 0.20 0.32
C ASN A 168 34.16 0.32 -0.14
N VAL A 169 34.64 -0.65 -0.93
CA VAL A 169 35.99 -0.62 -1.51
C VAL A 169 36.16 0.58 -2.43
N PHE A 170 35.16 0.86 -3.28
CA PHE A 170 35.19 2.00 -4.19
C PHE A 170 35.29 3.33 -3.43
N ARG A 171 34.52 3.50 -2.35
CA ARG A 171 34.59 4.69 -1.48
C ARG A 171 35.97 4.86 -0.84
N VAL A 172 36.59 3.78 -0.34
CA VAL A 172 37.93 3.83 0.27
C VAL A 172 39.01 4.14 -0.78
N ARG A 173 38.89 3.60 -1.99
CA ARG A 173 39.86 3.87 -3.06
C ARG A 173 39.88 5.32 -3.50
N ILE A 174 38.71 5.99 -3.56
CA ILE A 174 38.59 7.39 -3.99
C ILE A 174 38.97 8.38 -2.89
N SER A 175 38.76 8.03 -1.60
CA SER A 175 39.02 8.93 -0.48
C SER A 175 40.50 9.26 -0.34
N ARG A 176 40.83 10.54 -0.10
CA ARG A 176 42.19 10.99 0.26
C ARG A 176 42.42 10.81 1.77
N PRO A 177 43.57 10.30 2.22
CA PRO A 177 43.86 10.04 3.64
C PRO A 177 43.66 11.27 4.54
N ILE A 178 44.09 12.43 4.07
CA ILE A 178 43.96 13.71 4.79
C ILE A 178 42.50 14.12 4.99
N GLU A 179 41.63 13.92 3.99
CA GLU A 179 40.18 14.21 4.07
C GLU A 179 39.48 13.30 5.06
N LEU A 180 39.97 12.07 5.24
CA LEU A 180 39.43 11.11 6.21
C LEU A 180 39.72 11.52 7.66
N LEU A 181 40.87 12.17 7.94
CA LEU A 181 41.28 12.60 9.29
C LEU A 181 40.71 13.96 9.68
N HIS A 182 40.65 14.94 8.76
CA HIS A 182 40.30 16.34 9.05
C HIS A 182 38.81 16.65 8.91
N GLY A 183 38.00 15.75 8.37
CA GLY A 183 36.60 15.98 8.02
C GLY A 183 35.64 16.38 9.17
N THR A 184 36.13 16.40 10.42
CA THR A 184 35.32 16.77 11.62
C THR A 184 35.72 18.12 12.24
N ASN A 185 36.86 18.70 11.88
CA ASN A 185 37.36 19.93 12.49
C ASN A 185 37.18 21.18 11.61
N VAL A 186 36.63 21.04 10.41
CA VAL A 186 36.26 22.20 9.59
C VAL A 186 34.99 22.80 10.18
N GLY A 187 35.06 24.04 10.67
CA GLY A 187 33.91 24.79 11.20
C GLY A 187 32.71 24.71 10.25
N GLU A 188 31.56 24.43 10.80
CA GLU A 188 30.32 24.28 10.00
C GLU A 188 29.97 25.61 9.35
N ARG A 189 30.03 25.65 8.02
CA ARG A 189 29.54 26.81 7.25
C ARG A 189 28.01 26.85 7.32
N GLU A 190 27.46 28.06 7.52
CA GLU A 190 26.02 28.29 7.48
C GLU A 190 25.41 27.72 6.18
N PRO A 191 24.31 26.96 6.25
CA PRO A 191 23.70 26.38 5.06
C PRO A 191 23.19 27.49 4.12
N LYS A 192 23.60 27.41 2.85
CA LYS A 192 23.07 28.31 1.80
C LYS A 192 21.60 27.92 1.54
N THR A 193 20.74 28.93 1.41
CA THR A 193 19.34 28.70 1.03
C THR A 193 19.28 28.30 -0.43
N LYS A 194 18.80 27.11 -0.71
CA LYS A 194 18.53 26.63 -2.07
C LYS A 194 17.05 26.89 -2.39
N ALA A 195 16.69 28.19 -2.56
CA ALA A 195 15.30 28.60 -2.76
C ALA A 195 14.63 27.88 -3.94
N PHE A 196 15.35 27.70 -5.04
CA PHE A 196 14.84 26.94 -6.19
C PHE A 196 14.43 25.51 -5.82
N MET A 197 15.26 24.79 -5.06
CA MET A 197 14.90 23.41 -4.61
C MET A 197 13.73 23.42 -3.61
N ALA A 198 13.60 24.45 -2.79
CA ALA A 198 12.46 24.56 -1.87
C ALA A 198 11.15 24.79 -2.65
N ILE A 199 11.16 25.69 -3.64
CA ILE A 199 10.01 25.95 -4.51
C ILE A 199 9.66 24.68 -5.31
N LEU A 200 10.65 24.01 -5.91
CA LEU A 200 10.42 22.75 -6.63
C LEU A 200 9.84 21.68 -5.72
N GLY A 201 10.27 21.62 -4.45
CA GLY A 201 9.70 20.72 -3.45
C GLY A 201 8.21 20.98 -3.17
N VAL A 202 7.83 22.25 -3.03
CA VAL A 202 6.41 22.63 -2.86
C VAL A 202 5.60 22.32 -4.12
N LEU A 203 6.14 22.59 -5.30
CA LEU A 203 5.48 22.26 -6.58
C LEU A 203 5.29 20.76 -6.76
N CYS A 204 6.32 19.94 -6.49
CA CYS A 204 6.21 18.47 -6.56
C CYS A 204 5.18 17.92 -5.56
N LEU A 205 5.16 18.41 -4.32
CA LEU A 205 4.15 18.00 -3.34
C LEU A 205 2.76 18.45 -3.75
N GLY A 206 2.61 19.71 -4.14
CA GLY A 206 1.33 20.27 -4.58
C GLY A 206 0.75 19.53 -5.78
N SER A 207 1.59 19.22 -6.79
CA SER A 207 1.17 18.44 -7.96
C SER A 207 0.81 17.00 -7.59
N GLY A 208 1.59 16.34 -6.71
CA GLY A 208 1.27 15.00 -6.22
C GLY A 208 -0.07 14.94 -5.47
N TYR A 209 -0.35 15.93 -4.63
CA TYR A 209 -1.63 16.05 -3.92
C TYR A 209 -2.78 16.39 -4.86
N ALA A 210 -2.56 17.29 -5.81
CA ALA A 210 -3.56 17.63 -6.83
C ALA A 210 -3.92 16.41 -7.69
N LEU A 211 -2.92 15.62 -8.13
CA LEU A 211 -3.17 14.38 -8.86
C LEU A 211 -4.01 13.40 -8.03
N SER A 212 -3.72 13.25 -6.73
CA SER A 212 -4.51 12.38 -5.85
C SER A 212 -5.99 12.81 -5.77
N ILE A 213 -6.25 14.11 -5.68
CA ILE A 213 -7.62 14.63 -5.59
C ILE A 213 -8.35 14.55 -6.93
N LEU A 214 -7.68 14.93 -8.03
CA LEU A 214 -8.28 14.95 -9.36
C LEU A 214 -8.58 13.55 -9.89
N SER A 215 -7.68 12.58 -9.67
CA SER A 215 -7.85 11.19 -10.13
C SER A 215 -8.83 10.39 -9.28
N SER A 216 -9.27 10.90 -8.13
CA SER A 216 -10.14 10.14 -7.20
C SER A 216 -11.55 9.87 -7.72
N ARG A 217 -11.97 10.56 -8.76
CA ARG A 217 -13.29 10.38 -9.38
C ARG A 217 -13.35 9.13 -10.25
N GLU A 218 -12.24 8.75 -10.87
CA GLU A 218 -12.15 7.62 -11.79
C GLU A 218 -11.12 6.59 -11.29
N PRO A 219 -11.55 5.38 -10.90
CA PRO A 219 -10.66 4.35 -10.35
C PRO A 219 -9.53 3.94 -11.30
N VAL A 220 -9.78 3.84 -12.60
CA VAL A 220 -8.76 3.47 -13.61
C VAL A 220 -7.68 4.55 -13.73
N LEU A 221 -8.09 5.82 -13.74
CA LEU A 221 -7.17 6.95 -13.74
C LEU A 221 -6.36 7.01 -12.45
N ALA A 222 -7.00 6.71 -11.30
CA ALA A 222 -6.33 6.64 -10.01
C ALA A 222 -5.23 5.58 -9.99
N ILE A 223 -5.49 4.37 -10.49
CA ILE A 223 -4.50 3.28 -10.59
C ILE A 223 -3.31 3.72 -11.49
N SER A 224 -3.62 4.30 -12.65
CA SER A 224 -2.60 4.73 -13.62
C SER A 224 -1.70 5.85 -13.09
N LEU A 225 -2.26 6.81 -12.36
CA LEU A 225 -1.52 7.98 -11.86
C LEU A 225 -0.92 7.77 -10.45
N PHE A 226 -1.28 6.69 -9.76
CA PHE A 226 -0.84 6.41 -8.39
C PHE A 226 0.68 6.47 -8.23
N PHE A 227 1.43 5.75 -9.05
CA PHE A 227 2.88 5.71 -8.95
C PHE A 227 3.53 7.06 -9.27
N VAL A 228 2.96 7.83 -10.20
CA VAL A 228 3.43 9.19 -10.52
C VAL A 228 3.21 10.12 -9.33
N ALA A 229 2.04 10.08 -8.71
CA ALA A 229 1.73 10.86 -7.50
C ALA A 229 2.68 10.50 -6.35
N VAL A 230 2.91 9.20 -6.10
CA VAL A 230 3.85 8.73 -5.07
C VAL A 230 5.27 9.23 -5.32
N LEU A 231 5.78 9.14 -6.56
CA LEU A 231 7.12 9.64 -6.90
C LEU A 231 7.25 11.15 -6.68
N LEU A 232 6.24 11.93 -7.07
CA LEU A 232 6.21 13.38 -6.85
C LEU A 232 6.22 13.72 -5.36
N VAL A 233 5.44 12.99 -4.54
CA VAL A 233 5.43 13.18 -3.07
C VAL A 233 6.78 12.80 -2.47
N ILE A 234 7.42 11.71 -2.89
CA ILE A 234 8.76 11.31 -2.41
C ILE A 234 9.79 12.40 -2.74
N ILE A 235 9.86 12.83 -4.00
CA ILE A 235 10.81 13.87 -4.44
C ILE A 235 10.54 15.19 -3.70
N GLY A 236 9.28 15.60 -3.62
CA GLY A 236 8.85 16.79 -2.91
C GLY A 236 9.22 16.76 -1.44
N THR A 237 9.05 15.62 -0.78
CA THR A 237 9.42 15.39 0.63
C THR A 237 10.94 15.55 0.83
N TYR A 238 11.76 14.96 -0.04
CA TYR A 238 13.21 15.15 0.02
C TYR A 238 13.61 16.63 -0.13
N PHE A 239 13.03 17.34 -1.08
CA PHE A 239 13.33 18.76 -1.28
C PHE A 239 12.81 19.63 -0.14
N LEU A 240 11.63 19.31 0.41
CA LEU A 240 11.06 20.05 1.53
C LEU A 240 11.91 19.90 2.79
N PHE A 241 12.33 18.67 3.13
CA PHE A 241 13.19 18.45 4.30
C PHE A 241 14.60 19.02 4.09
N THR A 242 15.19 18.95 2.89
CA THR A 242 16.58 19.39 2.65
C THR A 242 16.71 20.90 2.41
N ALA A 243 15.81 21.50 1.65
CA ALA A 243 15.88 22.89 1.27
C ALA A 243 14.77 23.74 1.93
N GLY A 244 13.54 23.22 1.98
CA GLY A 244 12.38 23.91 2.54
C GLY A 244 12.52 24.17 4.03
N SER A 245 12.99 23.20 4.81
CA SER A 245 13.24 23.37 6.26
C SER A 245 14.26 24.46 6.56
N ILE A 246 15.34 24.54 5.78
CA ILE A 246 16.36 25.58 5.90
C ILE A 246 15.77 26.95 5.52
N ALA A 247 14.96 27.00 4.46
CA ALA A 247 14.28 28.23 4.03
C ALA A 247 13.33 28.73 5.11
N LEU A 248 12.51 27.84 5.68
CA LEU A 248 11.58 28.14 6.77
C LEU A 248 12.29 28.67 8.01
N LEU A 249 13.36 28.00 8.46
CA LEU A 249 14.14 28.44 9.62
C LEU A 249 14.79 29.81 9.40
N LYS A 250 15.25 30.10 8.19
CA LYS A 250 15.78 31.42 7.83
C LYS A 250 14.69 32.51 7.79
N LEU A 251 13.48 32.19 7.34
CA LEU A 251 12.33 33.08 7.41
C LEU A 251 11.96 33.39 8.87
N LEU A 252 11.91 32.37 9.75
CA LEU A 252 11.68 32.56 11.18
C LEU A 252 12.78 33.40 11.82
N ARG A 253 14.05 33.23 11.44
CA ARG A 253 15.18 34.03 11.89
C ARG A 253 15.05 35.51 11.45
N ARG A 254 14.45 35.78 10.28
CA ARG A 254 14.24 37.13 9.77
C ARG A 254 13.19 37.93 10.59
N ASN A 255 12.25 37.22 11.21
CA ASN A 255 11.25 37.82 12.10
C ASN A 255 11.89 38.09 13.46
N LYS A 256 12.31 39.36 13.69
CA LYS A 256 13.03 39.80 14.90
C LYS A 256 12.21 39.59 16.18
N ASN A 257 10.90 39.82 16.14
CA ASN A 257 10.01 39.68 17.29
C ASN A 257 9.86 38.23 17.77
N TYR A 258 10.00 37.26 16.84
CA TYR A 258 10.00 35.83 17.15
C TYR A 258 11.38 35.36 17.57
N TYR A 259 12.43 35.72 16.82
CA TYR A 259 13.78 35.19 16.95
C TYR A 259 14.49 35.61 18.24
N TYR A 260 14.36 36.86 18.69
CA TYR A 260 15.09 37.38 19.87
C TYR A 260 14.52 36.93 21.23
N LYS A 261 13.46 36.10 21.28
CA LYS A 261 13.09 35.42 22.51
C LYS A 261 14.15 34.35 22.83
N THR A 262 14.68 34.30 24.04
CA THR A 262 15.84 33.45 24.42
C THR A 262 15.68 31.97 24.02
N SER A 263 14.50 31.40 24.27
CA SER A 263 14.22 30.00 23.88
C SER A 263 14.19 29.78 22.36
N HIS A 264 13.66 30.77 21.60
CA HIS A 264 13.57 30.66 20.13
C HIS A 264 14.91 30.89 19.46
N PHE A 265 15.74 31.81 20.00
CA PHE A 265 17.10 32.06 19.49
C PHE A 265 17.95 30.80 19.49
N ILE A 266 18.00 30.12 20.64
CA ILE A 266 18.79 28.89 20.80
C ILE A 266 18.20 27.77 19.90
N SER A 267 16.86 27.63 19.88
CA SER A 267 16.20 26.57 19.12
C SER A 267 16.35 26.76 17.60
N VAL A 268 16.05 27.94 17.06
CA VAL A 268 16.15 28.21 15.61
C VAL A 268 17.59 28.15 15.11
N SER A 269 18.54 28.70 15.86
CA SER A 269 19.96 28.65 15.49
C SER A 269 20.48 27.22 15.53
N GLY A 270 20.17 26.45 16.57
CA GLY A 270 20.55 25.05 16.67
C GLY A 270 19.93 24.16 15.58
N MET A 271 18.62 24.37 15.31
CA MET A 271 17.91 23.60 14.27
C MET A 271 18.41 23.87 12.86
N LEU A 272 18.89 25.09 12.56
CA LEU A 272 19.41 25.42 11.23
C LEU A 272 20.59 24.54 10.83
N TYR A 273 21.50 24.25 11.74
CA TYR A 273 22.64 23.37 11.51
C TYR A 273 22.24 21.89 11.53
N ARG A 274 21.36 21.50 12.47
CA ARG A 274 20.84 20.13 12.55
C ARG A 274 20.08 19.73 11.30
N MET A 275 19.23 20.60 10.74
CA MET A 275 18.49 20.30 9.52
C MET A 275 19.39 20.08 8.31
N LYS A 276 20.52 20.82 8.21
CA LYS A 276 21.49 20.57 7.13
C LYS A 276 22.07 19.15 7.17
N GLN A 277 22.33 18.62 8.35
CA GLN A 277 22.98 17.29 8.53
C GLN A 277 21.96 16.15 8.45
N ASN A 278 20.74 16.35 8.95
CA ASN A 278 19.77 15.31 9.23
C ASN A 278 18.59 15.26 8.27
N ALA A 279 18.46 16.23 7.35
CA ALA A 279 17.33 16.38 6.46
C ALA A 279 16.98 15.10 5.68
N VAL A 280 17.99 14.42 5.12
CA VAL A 280 17.80 13.17 4.36
C VAL A 280 17.29 12.04 5.27
N GLY A 281 17.82 11.93 6.49
CA GLY A 281 17.34 10.94 7.45
C GLY A 281 15.89 11.18 7.88
N LEU A 282 15.51 12.46 8.08
CA LEU A 282 14.13 12.84 8.43
C LEU A 282 13.17 12.58 7.27
N ALA A 283 13.57 12.90 6.03
CA ALA A 283 12.79 12.57 4.84
C ALA A 283 12.56 11.06 4.71
N ASN A 284 13.59 10.24 4.93
CA ASN A 284 13.46 8.79 4.91
C ASN A 284 12.49 8.27 5.98
N ILE A 285 12.59 8.78 7.22
CA ILE A 285 11.66 8.41 8.29
C ILE A 285 10.23 8.80 7.91
N CYS A 286 10.01 10.00 7.35
CA CYS A 286 8.70 10.45 6.90
C CYS A 286 8.13 9.53 5.81
N ILE A 287 8.91 9.23 4.77
CA ILE A 287 8.50 8.37 3.66
C ILE A 287 8.17 6.96 4.16
N LEU A 288 9.04 6.36 4.98
CA LEU A 288 8.80 5.03 5.56
C LEU A 288 7.55 5.02 6.44
N SER A 289 7.34 6.04 7.27
CA SER A 289 6.14 6.17 8.10
C SER A 289 4.88 6.29 7.24
N THR A 290 4.92 7.08 6.16
CA THR A 290 3.80 7.21 5.21
C THR A 290 3.50 5.88 4.53
N MET A 291 4.54 5.13 4.12
CA MET A 291 4.37 3.81 3.50
C MET A 291 3.73 2.81 4.47
N VAL A 292 4.19 2.76 5.73
CA VAL A 292 3.58 1.89 6.75
C VAL A 292 2.11 2.22 6.93
N LEU A 293 1.78 3.51 7.09
CA LEU A 293 0.41 3.96 7.30
C LEU A 293 -0.49 3.64 6.09
N ALA A 294 -0.02 3.92 4.87
CA ALA A 294 -0.77 3.66 3.66
C ALA A 294 -1.02 2.16 3.44
N ILE A 295 0.00 1.31 3.61
CA ILE A 295 -0.12 -0.14 3.42
C ILE A 295 -1.04 -0.74 4.49
N LEU A 296 -0.83 -0.44 5.78
CA LEU A 296 -1.65 -1.00 6.85
C LEU A 296 -3.10 -0.52 6.75
N SER A 297 -3.34 0.77 6.51
CA SER A 297 -4.70 1.27 6.37
C SER A 297 -5.44 0.61 5.21
N SER A 298 -4.80 0.44 4.06
CA SER A 298 -5.40 -0.17 2.87
C SER A 298 -5.67 -1.66 3.06
N THR A 299 -4.68 -2.42 3.53
CA THR A 299 -4.82 -3.89 3.68
C THR A 299 -5.76 -4.27 4.82
N CYS A 300 -5.76 -3.52 5.93
CA CYS A 300 -6.76 -3.68 6.99
C CYS A 300 -8.17 -3.36 6.48
N SER A 301 -8.33 -2.31 5.68
CA SER A 301 -9.64 -1.93 5.15
C SER A 301 -10.21 -2.99 4.22
N LEU A 302 -9.39 -3.58 3.35
CA LEU A 302 -9.81 -4.69 2.49
C LEU A 302 -10.25 -5.91 3.31
N TRP A 303 -9.49 -6.25 4.34
CA TRP A 303 -9.80 -7.40 5.18
C TRP A 303 -11.08 -7.22 6.00
N PHE A 304 -11.22 -6.08 6.69
CA PHE A 304 -12.40 -5.80 7.51
C PHE A 304 -13.64 -5.45 6.69
N GLY A 305 -13.46 -4.99 5.44
CA GLY A 305 -14.54 -4.75 4.50
C GLY A 305 -14.94 -5.97 3.67
N ALA A 306 -14.20 -7.09 3.76
CA ALA A 306 -14.41 -8.27 2.92
C ALA A 306 -15.81 -8.86 3.05
N GLU A 307 -16.34 -8.95 4.28
CA GLU A 307 -17.67 -9.54 4.54
C GLU A 307 -18.79 -8.68 3.92
N ASP A 308 -18.71 -7.37 4.10
CA ASP A 308 -19.66 -6.42 3.52
C ASP A 308 -19.63 -6.47 1.98
N MET A 309 -18.42 -6.57 1.43
CA MET A 309 -18.21 -6.73 0.00
C MET A 309 -18.79 -8.04 -0.54
N ILE A 310 -18.54 -9.18 0.15
CA ILE A 310 -19.10 -10.47 -0.25
C ILE A 310 -20.62 -10.42 -0.27
N HIS A 311 -21.26 -9.89 0.76
CA HIS A 311 -22.72 -9.77 0.81
C HIS A 311 -23.29 -8.81 -0.24
N THR A 312 -22.54 -7.78 -0.63
CA THR A 312 -22.97 -6.86 -1.68
C THR A 312 -22.78 -7.46 -3.08
N ARG A 313 -21.67 -8.16 -3.28
CA ARG A 313 -21.33 -8.81 -4.56
C ARG A 313 -22.16 -10.07 -4.81
N TYR A 314 -22.41 -10.84 -3.77
CA TYR A 314 -23.16 -12.09 -3.81
C TYR A 314 -24.37 -12.00 -2.87
N PRO A 315 -25.48 -11.36 -3.32
CA PRO A 315 -26.68 -11.21 -2.51
C PRO A 315 -27.44 -12.54 -2.28
N ALA A 316 -27.16 -13.57 -3.07
CA ALA A 316 -27.71 -14.91 -2.97
C ALA A 316 -26.59 -15.97 -3.00
N ASP A 317 -26.92 -17.25 -2.82
CA ASP A 317 -25.96 -18.34 -2.77
C ASP A 317 -25.39 -18.67 -4.15
N VAL A 318 -26.26 -18.64 -5.19
CA VAL A 318 -25.88 -18.76 -6.61
C VAL A 318 -26.51 -17.61 -7.37
N LEU A 319 -25.75 -17.04 -8.30
CA LEU A 319 -26.18 -15.99 -9.20
C LEU A 319 -26.06 -16.50 -10.63
N VAL A 320 -27.11 -16.27 -11.41
CA VAL A 320 -27.10 -16.56 -12.85
C VAL A 320 -27.47 -15.28 -13.57
N SER A 321 -26.70 -14.90 -14.58
CA SER A 321 -27.09 -13.87 -15.53
C SER A 321 -27.01 -14.45 -16.95
N MET A 322 -28.05 -14.28 -17.71
CA MET A 322 -28.13 -14.82 -19.06
C MET A 322 -28.76 -13.82 -20.04
N GLU A 323 -28.26 -13.85 -21.26
CA GLU A 323 -28.83 -13.23 -22.43
C GLU A 323 -29.06 -14.39 -23.42
N ASP A 324 -30.30 -14.83 -23.53
CA ASP A 324 -30.69 -15.97 -24.38
C ASP A 324 -31.65 -15.52 -25.49
N PRO A 325 -31.12 -15.00 -26.62
CA PRO A 325 -31.97 -14.54 -27.74
C PRO A 325 -32.73 -15.68 -28.39
N ASN A 326 -32.27 -16.90 -28.28
CA ASN A 326 -32.85 -18.07 -28.92
C ASN A 326 -33.80 -18.87 -28.01
N HIS A 327 -33.96 -18.45 -26.74
CA HIS A 327 -34.74 -19.14 -25.71
C HIS A 327 -34.41 -20.64 -25.59
N MET A 328 -33.11 -20.93 -25.54
CA MET A 328 -32.60 -22.31 -25.49
C MET A 328 -32.93 -22.99 -24.15
N ILE A 329 -33.04 -22.22 -23.07
CA ILE A 329 -33.37 -22.71 -21.73
C ILE A 329 -34.50 -21.87 -21.12
N ASP A 330 -35.59 -22.54 -20.71
CA ASP A 330 -36.55 -21.96 -19.77
C ASP A 330 -36.00 -22.08 -18.35
N MET A 331 -35.23 -21.07 -17.92
CA MET A 331 -34.55 -21.07 -16.63
C MET A 331 -35.53 -21.09 -15.45
N ASP A 332 -36.73 -20.51 -15.58
CA ASP A 332 -37.73 -20.53 -14.52
C ASP A 332 -38.25 -21.96 -14.27
N THR A 333 -38.56 -22.72 -15.33
CA THR A 333 -38.97 -24.12 -15.22
C THR A 333 -37.81 -24.98 -14.72
N PHE A 334 -36.61 -24.79 -15.25
CA PHE A 334 -35.40 -25.51 -14.84
C PHE A 334 -35.10 -25.32 -13.34
N LEU A 335 -35.03 -24.07 -12.86
CA LEU A 335 -34.75 -23.78 -11.45
C LEU A 335 -35.88 -24.26 -10.52
N THR A 336 -37.12 -24.19 -10.97
CA THR A 336 -38.25 -24.70 -10.19
C THR A 336 -38.15 -26.20 -9.96
N ASP A 337 -37.64 -26.96 -10.93
CA ASP A 337 -37.48 -28.40 -10.82
C ASP A 337 -36.27 -28.77 -9.94
N GLU A 338 -35.12 -28.13 -10.14
CA GLU A 338 -33.90 -28.36 -9.35
C GLU A 338 -34.09 -28.02 -7.88
N LEU A 339 -34.74 -26.91 -7.56
CA LEU A 339 -34.94 -26.45 -6.18
C LEU A 339 -35.97 -27.29 -5.41
N LYS A 340 -36.75 -28.18 -6.07
CA LYS A 340 -37.60 -29.17 -5.33
C LYS A 340 -36.80 -30.08 -4.43
N SER A 341 -35.56 -30.37 -4.80
CA SER A 341 -34.64 -31.22 -4.04
C SER A 341 -34.00 -30.49 -2.84
N VAL A 342 -34.04 -29.16 -2.79
CA VAL A 342 -33.35 -28.31 -1.81
C VAL A 342 -34.34 -27.78 -0.75
N PRO A 343 -34.24 -28.21 0.53
CA PRO A 343 -35.13 -27.75 1.58
C PRO A 343 -35.00 -26.25 1.86
N GLY A 344 -36.03 -25.49 1.55
CA GLY A 344 -36.04 -24.02 1.71
C GLY A 344 -35.34 -23.27 0.59
N GLY A 345 -35.05 -23.97 -0.53
CA GLY A 345 -34.57 -23.35 -1.74
C GLY A 345 -35.61 -22.42 -2.35
N SER A 346 -35.16 -21.30 -2.88
CA SER A 346 -35.99 -20.32 -3.55
C SER A 346 -35.14 -19.45 -4.48
N TYR A 347 -35.77 -18.85 -5.47
CA TYR A 347 -35.10 -17.88 -6.32
C TYR A 347 -35.94 -16.61 -6.51
N THR A 348 -35.28 -15.54 -6.91
CA THR A 348 -35.92 -14.32 -7.40
C THR A 348 -35.25 -13.94 -8.71
N SER A 349 -36.03 -13.54 -9.70
CA SER A 349 -35.53 -13.13 -10.99
C SER A 349 -35.98 -11.72 -11.33
N TYR A 350 -35.20 -11.03 -12.14
CA TYR A 350 -35.55 -9.75 -12.75
C TYR A 350 -34.79 -9.58 -14.07
N GLU A 351 -35.38 -8.82 -14.97
CA GLU A 351 -34.80 -8.53 -16.27
C GLU A 351 -34.47 -7.05 -16.41
N PHE A 352 -33.51 -6.74 -17.26
CA PHE A 352 -33.13 -5.39 -17.66
C PHE A 352 -32.42 -5.43 -19.01
N LEU A 353 -32.40 -4.28 -19.73
CA LEU A 353 -31.58 -4.14 -20.92
C LEU A 353 -30.20 -3.58 -20.54
N THR A 354 -29.18 -4.04 -21.26
CA THR A 354 -27.83 -3.52 -21.12
C THR A 354 -27.46 -2.66 -22.30
N GLY A 355 -26.97 -1.47 -22.06
CA GLY A 355 -26.42 -0.56 -23.05
C GLY A 355 -25.10 0.02 -22.63
N TYR A 356 -24.51 0.86 -23.49
CA TYR A 356 -23.21 1.48 -23.28
C TYR A 356 -23.31 3.00 -23.48
N ASP A 357 -22.65 3.74 -22.58
CA ASP A 357 -22.48 5.18 -22.72
C ASP A 357 -21.66 5.49 -24.00
N SER A 358 -22.23 6.28 -24.91
CA SER A 358 -21.66 6.55 -26.23
C SER A 358 -21.93 7.98 -26.69
N THR A 359 -21.17 8.47 -27.65
CA THR A 359 -21.45 9.74 -28.37
C THR A 359 -22.28 9.55 -29.62
N GLU A 360 -22.35 8.34 -30.16
CA GLU A 360 -23.01 8.01 -31.41
C GLU A 360 -23.83 6.73 -31.25
N GLU A 361 -24.90 6.60 -32.04
CA GLU A 361 -25.70 5.39 -32.03
C GLU A 361 -24.94 4.24 -32.71
N THR A 362 -24.92 3.07 -32.05
CA THR A 362 -24.31 1.84 -32.55
C THR A 362 -25.29 1.07 -33.47
N GLU A 363 -24.76 0.23 -34.37
CA GLU A 363 -25.59 -0.56 -35.31
C GLU A 363 -26.54 -1.53 -34.60
N ASP A 364 -26.15 -2.01 -33.41
CA ASP A 364 -26.94 -2.91 -32.56
C ASP A 364 -27.89 -2.18 -31.60
N HIS A 365 -28.04 -0.84 -31.74
CA HIS A 365 -28.86 0.01 -30.90
C HIS A 365 -28.55 -0.03 -29.38
N SER A 366 -27.43 -0.58 -28.97
CA SER A 366 -27.02 -0.67 -27.55
C SER A 366 -26.47 0.63 -26.99
N SER A 367 -26.27 1.67 -27.80
CA SER A 367 -25.75 2.97 -27.37
C SER A 367 -26.77 3.80 -26.58
N ALA A 368 -26.30 4.36 -25.44
CA ALA A 368 -27.04 5.37 -24.69
C ALA A 368 -26.27 6.71 -24.80
N ILE A 369 -26.88 7.67 -25.48
CA ILE A 369 -26.29 8.99 -25.73
C ILE A 369 -26.82 9.97 -24.69
N PHE A 370 -25.97 10.37 -23.75
CA PHE A 370 -26.33 11.36 -22.73
C PHE A 370 -26.01 12.77 -23.19
N MET A 371 -26.92 13.70 -23.00
CA MET A 371 -26.79 15.09 -23.42
C MET A 371 -26.95 16.03 -22.23
N LYS A 372 -26.07 17.05 -22.13
CA LYS A 372 -26.20 18.14 -21.19
C LYS A 372 -25.94 19.47 -21.92
N ASP A 373 -26.81 20.45 -21.72
CA ASP A 373 -26.73 21.73 -22.43
C ASP A 373 -26.59 21.57 -23.94
N GLY A 374 -27.24 20.53 -24.52
CA GLY A 374 -27.20 20.23 -25.95
C GLY A 374 -25.90 19.61 -26.47
N THR A 375 -24.96 19.24 -25.58
CA THR A 375 -23.71 18.57 -25.94
C THR A 375 -23.68 17.13 -25.42
N ALA A 376 -23.22 16.19 -26.27
CA ALA A 376 -23.05 14.79 -25.87
C ALA A 376 -21.98 14.68 -24.80
N GLN A 377 -22.26 13.93 -23.76
CA GLN A 377 -21.35 13.70 -22.65
C GLN A 377 -20.99 12.22 -22.62
N VAL A 378 -19.71 11.95 -22.76
CA VAL A 378 -19.14 10.62 -22.54
C VAL A 378 -18.00 10.78 -21.54
N ASP A 379 -17.97 9.93 -20.56
CA ASP A 379 -16.79 9.80 -19.69
C ASP A 379 -15.60 9.27 -20.50
N SER A 380 -14.39 9.50 -20.01
CA SER A 380 -13.15 8.96 -20.59
C SER A 380 -13.11 7.42 -20.68
N ILE A 381 -14.06 6.75 -20.07
CA ILE A 381 -14.22 5.30 -20.03
C ILE A 381 -15.68 4.97 -20.36
N THR A 382 -15.91 4.17 -21.39
CA THR A 382 -17.23 3.63 -21.71
C THR A 382 -17.80 2.90 -20.51
N ARG A 383 -19.01 3.30 -20.07
CA ARG A 383 -19.72 2.69 -18.95
C ARG A 383 -20.91 1.90 -19.44
N ASN A 384 -21.22 0.83 -18.74
CA ASN A 384 -22.48 0.13 -18.95
C ASN A 384 -23.64 0.99 -18.44
N VAL A 385 -24.76 0.90 -19.11
CA VAL A 385 -26.03 1.50 -18.72
C VAL A 385 -27.05 0.38 -18.56
N LEU A 386 -27.65 0.28 -17.38
CA LEU A 386 -28.65 -0.73 -17.07
C LEU A 386 -30.05 -0.09 -17.11
N PHE A 387 -30.91 -0.57 -17.99
CA PHE A 387 -32.26 -0.06 -18.17
C PHE A 387 -33.28 -0.99 -17.51
N PHE A 388 -33.93 -0.52 -16.47
CA PHE A 388 -35.00 -1.23 -15.78
C PHE A 388 -36.37 -0.67 -16.25
N SER A 389 -37.40 -1.52 -16.33
CA SER A 389 -38.75 -1.03 -16.40
C SER A 389 -39.19 -0.45 -15.06
N ALA A 390 -40.15 0.47 -15.08
CA ALA A 390 -40.74 1.01 -13.85
C ALA A 390 -41.33 -0.10 -12.96
N GLU A 391 -41.88 -1.15 -13.56
CA GLU A 391 -42.42 -2.32 -12.86
C GLU A 391 -41.30 -3.08 -12.13
N THR A 392 -40.22 -3.43 -12.84
CA THR A 392 -39.06 -4.13 -12.26
C THR A 392 -38.40 -3.28 -11.16
N TYR A 393 -38.22 -1.98 -11.37
CA TYR A 393 -37.70 -1.07 -10.37
C TYR A 393 -38.55 -1.06 -9.08
N ASN A 394 -39.87 -0.92 -9.21
CA ASN A 394 -40.78 -0.92 -8.08
C ASN A 394 -40.75 -2.25 -7.32
N ARG A 395 -40.71 -3.38 -8.03
CA ARG A 395 -40.60 -4.72 -7.43
C ARG A 395 -39.32 -4.89 -6.61
N ILE A 396 -38.18 -4.40 -7.13
CA ILE A 396 -36.87 -4.53 -6.46
C ILE A 396 -36.74 -3.57 -5.27
N THR A 397 -37.22 -2.32 -5.41
CA THR A 397 -37.03 -1.27 -4.40
C THR A 397 -38.13 -1.21 -3.36
N GLY A 398 -39.29 -1.81 -3.65
CA GLY A 398 -40.52 -1.66 -2.87
C GLY A 398 -41.16 -0.28 -2.99
N GLU A 399 -40.75 0.53 -3.98
CA GLU A 399 -41.33 1.83 -4.28
C GLU A 399 -42.60 1.66 -5.17
N ASN A 400 -43.31 2.75 -5.37
CA ASN A 400 -44.48 2.77 -6.21
C ASN A 400 -44.43 3.99 -7.16
N VAL A 401 -43.37 4.01 -7.97
CA VAL A 401 -43.06 5.12 -8.86
C VAL A 401 -43.73 4.89 -10.23
N THR A 402 -44.34 5.95 -10.76
CA THR A 402 -44.84 5.97 -12.14
C THR A 402 -43.90 6.85 -12.96
N VAL A 403 -43.40 6.32 -14.07
CA VAL A 403 -42.56 7.05 -15.02
C VAL A 403 -43.41 7.42 -16.22
N GLU A 404 -43.49 8.73 -16.54
CA GLU A 404 -44.29 9.21 -17.66
C GLU A 404 -43.59 8.92 -19.01
N PRO A 405 -44.36 8.66 -20.10
CA PRO A 405 -43.78 8.51 -21.43
C PRO A 405 -42.91 9.71 -21.82
N GLY A 406 -41.73 9.46 -22.39
CA GLY A 406 -40.76 10.49 -22.75
C GLY A 406 -39.90 11.00 -21.60
N THR A 407 -40.10 10.47 -20.40
CA THR A 407 -39.20 10.70 -19.23
C THR A 407 -38.53 9.41 -18.82
N ALA A 408 -37.39 9.51 -18.10
CA ALA A 408 -36.71 8.37 -17.48
C ALA A 408 -36.09 8.80 -16.15
N LEU A 409 -36.03 7.89 -15.17
CA LEU A 409 -35.33 8.17 -13.92
C LEU A 409 -33.86 7.77 -14.06
N TYR A 410 -32.97 8.65 -13.64
CA TYR A 410 -31.51 8.45 -13.71
C TYR A 410 -30.89 8.40 -12.34
N MET A 411 -30.02 7.43 -12.13
CA MET A 411 -29.19 7.31 -10.94
C MET A 411 -27.71 7.17 -11.33
N SER A 412 -26.92 8.14 -10.92
CA SER A 412 -25.46 8.05 -10.95
C SER A 412 -24.93 7.44 -9.66
N VAL A 413 -24.09 6.46 -9.76
CA VAL A 413 -23.49 5.77 -8.60
C VAL A 413 -22.23 6.48 -8.10
N ASP A 414 -21.48 7.16 -8.99
CA ASP A 414 -20.16 7.76 -8.67
C ASP A 414 -20.18 9.29 -8.56
N GLY A 415 -21.38 9.90 -8.40
CA GLY A 415 -21.50 11.34 -8.27
C GLY A 415 -21.25 12.11 -9.59
N VAL A 416 -21.36 11.43 -10.72
CA VAL A 416 -21.37 12.07 -12.04
C VAL A 416 -22.60 13.00 -12.11
N PRO A 417 -22.45 14.24 -12.58
CA PRO A 417 -23.58 15.14 -12.71
C PRO A 417 -24.66 14.55 -13.62
N MET A 418 -25.92 14.64 -13.21
CA MET A 418 -27.04 14.14 -14.00
C MET A 418 -27.12 14.90 -15.35
N PRO A 419 -27.17 14.20 -16.50
CA PRO A 419 -27.45 14.79 -17.80
C PRO A 419 -28.90 15.31 -17.87
N ASP A 420 -29.19 16.14 -18.86
CA ASP A 420 -30.57 16.68 -19.05
C ASP A 420 -31.45 15.70 -19.82
N THR A 421 -30.89 15.07 -20.85
CA THR A 421 -31.57 14.11 -21.71
C THR A 421 -30.71 12.92 -22.06
N MET A 422 -31.31 11.84 -22.50
CA MET A 422 -30.65 10.64 -22.99
C MET A 422 -31.41 10.13 -24.22
N THR A 423 -30.68 9.74 -25.27
CA THR A 423 -31.24 9.01 -26.40
C THR A 423 -30.82 7.55 -26.35
N PHE A 424 -31.77 6.64 -26.40
CA PHE A 424 -31.55 5.20 -26.39
C PHE A 424 -32.52 4.50 -27.34
N ALA A 425 -31.98 3.65 -28.21
CA ALA A 425 -32.73 2.93 -29.25
C ALA A 425 -33.73 3.84 -29.98
N GLY A 426 -33.24 4.96 -30.53
CA GLY A 426 -34.01 5.92 -31.31
C GLY A 426 -35.03 6.78 -30.54
N THR A 427 -35.12 6.64 -29.21
CA THR A 427 -36.07 7.42 -28.38
C THR A 427 -35.30 8.34 -27.43
N THR A 428 -35.68 9.62 -27.38
CA THR A 428 -35.11 10.60 -26.46
C THR A 428 -35.95 10.75 -25.20
N TYR A 429 -35.32 10.66 -24.04
CA TYR A 429 -35.93 10.78 -22.73
C TYR A 429 -35.39 11.99 -21.98
N THR A 430 -36.26 12.71 -21.27
CA THR A 430 -35.86 13.72 -20.28
C THR A 430 -35.53 13.00 -18.99
N LEU A 431 -34.35 13.26 -18.43
CA LEU A 431 -33.85 12.58 -17.23
C LEU A 431 -34.33 13.29 -15.95
N LEU A 432 -34.84 12.51 -15.03
CA LEU A 432 -35.28 12.94 -13.70
C LEU A 432 -34.50 12.13 -12.64
N PRO A 433 -34.23 12.71 -11.44
CA PRO A 433 -33.55 11.96 -10.39
C PRO A 433 -34.45 10.84 -9.84
N THR A 434 -33.85 9.69 -9.50
CA THR A 434 -34.57 8.62 -8.80
C THR A 434 -34.96 9.07 -7.38
N PRO A 435 -36.17 8.73 -6.90
CA PRO A 435 -36.61 9.09 -5.55
C PRO A 435 -35.78 8.44 -4.44
N LYS A 436 -35.29 7.24 -4.69
CA LYS A 436 -34.48 6.47 -3.74
C LYS A 436 -33.26 5.90 -4.44
N SER A 437 -32.13 5.97 -3.77
CA SER A 437 -30.92 5.32 -4.27
C SER A 437 -31.12 3.80 -4.26
N PHE A 438 -31.05 3.21 -5.43
CA PHE A 438 -31.05 1.77 -5.62
C PHE A 438 -29.62 1.25 -5.40
N ASN A 439 -29.41 0.45 -4.37
CA ASN A 439 -28.11 -0.15 -4.15
C ASN A 439 -27.98 -1.38 -5.06
N LEU A 440 -27.38 -1.19 -6.24
CA LEU A 440 -27.13 -2.27 -7.18
C LEU A 440 -26.25 -3.33 -6.52
N ARG A 441 -26.79 -4.53 -6.33
CA ARG A 441 -26.09 -5.69 -5.78
C ARG A 441 -25.75 -6.67 -6.91
N GLY A 442 -24.86 -7.61 -6.61
CA GLY A 442 -24.50 -8.63 -7.57
C GLY A 442 -23.32 -8.25 -8.46
N ARG A 443 -23.23 -8.87 -9.65
CA ARG A 443 -22.12 -8.75 -10.61
C ARG A 443 -21.79 -7.30 -10.96
N TYR A 444 -22.79 -6.49 -11.18
CA TYR A 444 -22.61 -5.10 -11.61
C TYR A 444 -22.01 -4.19 -10.53
N HIS A 445 -22.10 -4.60 -9.27
CA HIS A 445 -21.39 -3.91 -8.18
C HIS A 445 -19.86 -4.10 -8.26
N ALA A 446 -19.39 -5.15 -8.91
CA ALA A 446 -17.97 -5.47 -9.07
C ALA A 446 -17.26 -4.66 -10.15
N TYR A 447 -18.00 -3.98 -11.03
CA TYR A 447 -17.39 -3.19 -12.09
C TYR A 447 -16.57 -2.04 -11.51
N VAL A 448 -15.38 -1.87 -12.04
CA VAL A 448 -14.44 -0.79 -11.67
C VAL A 448 -15.09 0.58 -11.88
N SER A 449 -15.77 0.75 -13.05
CA SER A 449 -16.62 1.89 -13.35
C SER A 449 -18.07 1.45 -13.15
N LYS A 450 -18.73 1.99 -12.12
CA LYS A 450 -20.12 1.63 -11.81
C LYS A 450 -21.03 1.97 -12.98
N PRO A 451 -21.95 1.08 -13.36
CA PRO A 451 -22.90 1.35 -14.42
C PRO A 451 -23.85 2.49 -14.03
N TYR A 452 -24.37 3.18 -15.03
CA TYR A 452 -25.52 4.03 -14.83
C TYR A 452 -26.79 3.17 -14.73
N VAL A 453 -27.72 3.58 -13.89
CA VAL A 453 -29.04 2.94 -13.81
C VAL A 453 -30.07 3.92 -14.33
N VAL A 454 -30.83 3.47 -15.30
CA VAL A 454 -31.92 4.24 -15.91
C VAL A 454 -33.21 3.46 -15.79
N VAL A 455 -34.28 4.10 -15.31
CA VAL A 455 -35.60 3.48 -15.22
C VAL A 455 -36.49 4.07 -16.29
N LEU A 456 -36.91 3.22 -17.21
CA LEU A 456 -37.83 3.56 -18.33
C LEU A 456 -39.27 3.27 -17.92
N PRO A 457 -40.26 3.96 -18.54
CA PRO A 457 -41.68 3.62 -18.33
C PRO A 457 -41.97 2.15 -18.65
N ASP A 458 -41.50 1.72 -19.80
CA ASP A 458 -41.53 0.36 -20.33
C ASP A 458 -40.45 0.23 -21.41
N TYR A 459 -40.00 -0.98 -21.68
CA TYR A 459 -39.04 -1.26 -22.75
C TYR A 459 -39.42 -2.43 -23.66
N ALA A 460 -40.70 -2.87 -23.63
CA ALA A 460 -41.16 -4.01 -24.41
C ALA A 460 -40.91 -3.87 -25.94
N GLU A 461 -41.00 -2.65 -26.50
CA GLU A 461 -40.63 -2.39 -27.90
C GLU A 461 -39.11 -2.54 -28.15
N LYS A 462 -38.29 -2.20 -27.15
CA LYS A 462 -36.82 -2.20 -27.25
C LYS A 462 -36.26 -3.60 -27.05
N SER A 463 -36.91 -4.45 -26.27
CA SER A 463 -36.54 -5.85 -26.09
C SER A 463 -36.69 -6.69 -27.37
N GLN A 464 -37.36 -6.18 -28.39
CA GLN A 464 -37.37 -6.80 -29.71
C GLN A 464 -36.08 -6.61 -30.51
N VAL A 465 -35.27 -5.64 -30.13
CA VAL A 465 -34.00 -5.29 -30.81
C VAL A 465 -32.78 -5.63 -29.93
N ILE A 466 -32.91 -5.43 -28.62
CA ILE A 466 -31.84 -5.70 -27.65
C ILE A 466 -32.32 -6.83 -26.75
N THR A 467 -31.55 -7.92 -26.68
CA THR A 467 -31.88 -9.06 -25.83
C THR A 467 -31.81 -8.64 -24.35
N PRO A 468 -32.88 -8.86 -23.58
CA PRO A 468 -32.85 -8.59 -22.15
C PRO A 468 -31.85 -9.51 -21.42
N THR A 469 -31.15 -8.95 -20.45
CA THR A 469 -30.38 -9.74 -19.49
C THR A 469 -31.32 -10.21 -18.39
N GLU A 470 -31.51 -11.50 -18.28
CA GLU A 470 -32.22 -12.14 -17.16
C GLU A 470 -31.22 -12.40 -16.00
N TYR A 471 -31.61 -12.03 -14.80
CA TYR A 471 -30.76 -12.15 -13.62
C TYR A 471 -31.49 -12.91 -12.51
N TYR A 472 -30.93 -14.05 -12.13
CA TYR A 472 -31.49 -14.94 -11.13
C TYR A 472 -30.63 -14.91 -9.86
N CYS A 473 -31.28 -14.71 -8.71
CA CYS A 473 -30.69 -14.77 -7.38
C CYS A 473 -31.26 -16.02 -6.68
N ILE A 474 -30.46 -17.06 -6.55
CA ILE A 474 -30.86 -18.36 -6.04
C ILE A 474 -30.38 -18.49 -4.60
N SER A 475 -31.31 -18.73 -3.67
CA SER A 475 -31.04 -19.07 -2.28
C SER A 475 -31.20 -20.56 -2.04
N LEU A 476 -30.16 -21.17 -1.49
CA LEU A 476 -30.09 -22.60 -1.21
C LEU A 476 -30.49 -22.96 0.24
N GLY A 477 -31.18 -22.06 0.91
CA GLY A 477 -31.70 -22.26 2.26
C GLY A 477 -30.59 -22.43 3.31
N LYS A 478 -30.46 -23.61 3.91
CA LYS A 478 -29.50 -23.91 4.98
C LYS A 478 -28.36 -24.83 4.55
N LEU A 479 -28.12 -24.97 3.26
CA LEU A 479 -27.01 -25.78 2.78
C LEU A 479 -25.66 -25.18 3.21
N ARG A 480 -24.73 -26.06 3.60
CA ARG A 480 -23.36 -25.66 3.92
C ARG A 480 -22.59 -25.29 2.65
N ASP A 481 -21.52 -24.53 2.78
CA ASP A 481 -20.70 -24.06 1.65
C ASP A 481 -20.28 -25.19 0.69
N GLU A 482 -19.96 -26.39 1.21
CA GLU A 482 -19.60 -27.55 0.39
C GLU A 482 -20.81 -28.13 -0.38
N GLU A 483 -21.99 -28.13 0.23
CA GLU A 483 -23.23 -28.56 -0.39
C GLU A 483 -23.72 -27.56 -1.43
N GLN A 484 -23.53 -26.25 -1.19
CA GLN A 484 -23.79 -25.18 -2.16
C GLN A 484 -22.90 -25.33 -3.40
N GLN A 485 -21.64 -25.67 -3.21
CA GLN A 485 -20.71 -25.92 -4.32
C GLN A 485 -21.15 -27.16 -5.14
N THR A 486 -21.52 -28.25 -4.46
CA THR A 486 -21.99 -29.46 -5.16
C THR A 486 -23.25 -29.21 -5.98
N PHE A 487 -24.19 -28.41 -5.44
CA PHE A 487 -25.40 -28.02 -6.17
C PHE A 487 -25.07 -27.13 -7.39
N TYR A 488 -24.16 -26.18 -7.20
CA TYR A 488 -23.67 -25.32 -8.28
C TYR A 488 -23.02 -26.13 -9.42
N ASP A 489 -22.13 -27.05 -9.07
CA ASP A 489 -21.43 -27.90 -10.03
C ASP A 489 -22.44 -28.76 -10.83
N ALA A 490 -23.48 -29.30 -10.16
CA ALA A 490 -24.52 -30.07 -10.82
C ALA A 490 -25.35 -29.22 -11.81
N ILE A 491 -25.80 -28.03 -11.39
CA ILE A 491 -26.52 -27.11 -12.29
C ILE A 491 -25.65 -26.74 -13.50
N LEU A 492 -24.38 -26.46 -13.29
CA LEU A 492 -23.48 -26.08 -14.37
C LEU A 492 -23.31 -27.25 -15.37
N GLU A 493 -23.20 -28.48 -14.89
CA GLU A 493 -23.12 -29.68 -15.73
C GLU A 493 -24.42 -29.90 -16.53
N ASP A 494 -25.59 -29.72 -15.89
CA ASP A 494 -26.87 -29.86 -16.54
C ASP A 494 -27.09 -28.81 -17.64
N VAL A 495 -26.77 -27.55 -17.35
CA VAL A 495 -26.88 -26.44 -18.34
C VAL A 495 -25.90 -26.66 -19.49
N THR A 496 -24.66 -27.07 -19.23
CA THR A 496 -23.67 -27.37 -20.29
C THR A 496 -24.06 -28.57 -21.15
N THR A 497 -24.83 -29.53 -20.60
CA THR A 497 -25.35 -30.66 -21.35
C THR A 497 -26.49 -30.30 -22.31
N ILE A 498 -27.28 -29.27 -21.94
CA ILE A 498 -28.37 -28.77 -22.80
C ILE A 498 -27.79 -27.95 -23.97
N MET A 499 -26.64 -27.29 -23.78
CA MET A 499 -25.99 -26.47 -24.79
C MET A 499 -25.02 -27.30 -25.66
N PRO A 500 -25.07 -27.11 -26.99
CA PRO A 500 -24.37 -28.04 -27.92
C PRO A 500 -22.84 -27.91 -27.96
N ASP A 501 -22.23 -26.84 -27.43
CA ASP A 501 -20.79 -26.60 -27.45
C ASP A 501 -20.27 -26.06 -26.11
N GLU A 502 -19.25 -26.73 -25.51
CA GLU A 502 -18.63 -26.30 -24.25
C GLU A 502 -18.00 -24.88 -24.28
N GLU A 503 -17.59 -24.40 -25.46
CA GLU A 503 -17.07 -23.03 -25.64
C GLU A 503 -18.18 -21.97 -25.64
N SER A 504 -19.42 -22.33 -26.04
CA SER A 504 -20.55 -21.42 -26.19
C SER A 504 -21.22 -21.03 -24.88
N VAL A 505 -21.03 -21.75 -23.78
CA VAL A 505 -21.67 -21.47 -22.48
C VAL A 505 -21.27 -20.09 -21.94
N PHE A 506 -20.14 -19.53 -22.35
CA PHE A 506 -19.62 -18.29 -21.78
C PHE A 506 -19.55 -17.11 -22.76
N TRP A 507 -19.38 -17.33 -24.08
CA TRP A 507 -19.18 -16.26 -25.08
C TRP A 507 -19.43 -16.76 -26.49
N ASP A 508 -20.67 -16.73 -27.00
CA ASP A 508 -20.97 -17.03 -28.40
C ASP A 508 -21.97 -16.03 -29.00
N GLU A 509 -22.05 -15.99 -30.34
CA GLU A 509 -23.02 -15.18 -31.10
C GLU A 509 -24.47 -15.51 -30.74
N ASP A 510 -24.76 -16.68 -30.16
CA ASP A 510 -26.08 -17.20 -29.83
C ASP A 510 -26.57 -16.97 -28.40
N GLY A 511 -25.71 -16.44 -27.49
CA GLY A 511 -26.10 -16.10 -26.13
C GLY A 511 -24.93 -15.95 -25.17
N TYR A 512 -25.22 -15.41 -24.00
CA TYR A 512 -24.26 -15.19 -22.93
C TYR A 512 -24.80 -15.69 -21.59
N PHE A 513 -24.07 -16.61 -20.98
CA PHE A 513 -24.42 -17.18 -19.68
C PHE A 513 -23.28 -16.99 -18.69
N ASN A 514 -23.61 -16.57 -17.49
CA ASN A 514 -22.63 -16.45 -16.42
C ASN A 514 -23.22 -16.98 -15.11
N PHE A 515 -22.56 -17.97 -14.57
CA PHE A 515 -22.90 -18.61 -13.31
C PHE A 515 -21.85 -18.29 -12.25
N GLU A 516 -22.28 -17.94 -11.04
CA GLU A 516 -21.40 -17.59 -9.96
C GLU A 516 -21.87 -18.22 -8.64
N CYS A 517 -20.99 -18.94 -7.95
CA CYS A 517 -21.24 -19.51 -6.63
C CYS A 517 -20.62 -18.64 -5.54
N ARG A 518 -21.44 -18.18 -4.57
CA ARG A 518 -20.95 -17.39 -3.42
C ARG A 518 -19.92 -18.16 -2.60
N ALA A 519 -20.14 -19.46 -2.36
CA ALA A 519 -19.26 -20.27 -1.52
C ALA A 519 -17.85 -20.39 -2.13
N GLU A 520 -17.75 -20.60 -3.45
CA GLU A 520 -16.49 -20.69 -4.17
C GLU A 520 -15.76 -19.34 -4.19
N ASN A 521 -16.43 -18.31 -4.68
CA ASN A 521 -15.84 -16.99 -4.83
C ASN A 521 -15.45 -16.36 -3.48
N THR A 522 -16.19 -16.67 -2.39
CA THR A 522 -15.83 -16.23 -1.04
C THR A 522 -14.47 -16.77 -0.60
N LYS A 523 -14.13 -18.03 -0.94
CA LYS A 523 -12.81 -18.60 -0.64
C LYS A 523 -11.71 -17.83 -1.34
N GLU A 524 -11.91 -17.51 -2.62
CA GLU A 524 -10.93 -16.77 -3.42
C GLU A 524 -10.73 -15.34 -2.92
N ILE A 525 -11.81 -14.61 -2.63
CA ILE A 525 -11.78 -13.26 -2.08
C ILE A 525 -11.06 -13.23 -0.73
N ARG A 526 -11.38 -14.15 0.17
CA ARG A 526 -10.70 -14.25 1.48
C ARG A 526 -9.24 -14.63 1.33
N SER A 527 -8.90 -15.50 0.38
CA SER A 527 -7.52 -15.85 0.03
C SER A 527 -6.73 -14.62 -0.42
N MET A 528 -7.28 -13.84 -1.32
CA MET A 528 -6.68 -12.62 -1.82
C MET A 528 -6.50 -11.57 -0.72
N TYR A 529 -7.56 -11.22 0.00
CA TYR A 529 -7.52 -10.14 1.01
C TYR A 529 -6.75 -10.56 2.26
N GLY A 530 -6.81 -11.84 2.66
CA GLY A 530 -5.99 -12.38 3.74
C GLY A 530 -4.50 -12.32 3.40
N SER A 531 -4.14 -12.66 2.18
CA SER A 531 -2.76 -12.56 1.69
C SER A 531 -2.28 -11.11 1.64
N PHE A 532 -3.13 -10.16 1.19
CA PHE A 532 -2.82 -8.73 1.23
C PHE A 532 -2.61 -8.23 2.66
N LEU A 533 -3.48 -8.61 3.61
CA LEU A 533 -3.32 -8.21 5.00
C LEU A 533 -2.02 -8.75 5.60
N PHE A 534 -1.73 -10.03 5.41
CA PHE A 534 -0.49 -10.63 5.92
C PHE A 534 0.75 -9.98 5.29
N MET A 535 0.72 -9.74 3.98
CA MET A 535 1.78 -9.02 3.27
C MET A 535 1.93 -7.58 3.78
N GLY A 536 0.82 -6.88 3.97
CA GLY A 536 0.80 -5.52 4.51
C GLY A 536 1.39 -5.42 5.90
N ILE A 537 1.05 -6.35 6.80
CA ILE A 537 1.63 -6.46 8.14
C ILE A 537 3.14 -6.74 8.05
N SER A 538 3.55 -7.69 7.21
CA SER A 538 4.96 -8.06 7.03
C SER A 538 5.80 -6.90 6.51
N LEU A 539 5.33 -6.18 5.48
CA LEU A 539 5.98 -4.98 4.95
C LEU A 539 5.97 -3.83 5.97
N GLY A 540 4.86 -3.66 6.69
CA GLY A 540 4.74 -2.69 7.77
C GLY A 540 5.80 -2.91 8.86
N PHE A 541 6.03 -4.14 9.27
CA PHE A 541 7.10 -4.49 10.21
C PHE A 541 8.49 -4.19 9.66
N VAL A 542 8.76 -4.54 8.40
CA VAL A 542 10.05 -4.29 7.74
C VAL A 542 10.33 -2.79 7.64
N PHE A 543 9.38 -1.99 7.21
CA PHE A 543 9.54 -0.53 7.10
C PHE A 543 9.65 0.15 8.47
N THR A 544 8.89 -0.34 9.45
CA THR A 544 8.98 0.15 10.83
C THR A 544 10.37 -0.14 11.43
N MET A 545 10.90 -1.35 11.24
CA MET A 545 12.24 -1.71 11.69
C MET A 545 13.31 -0.81 11.05
N ALA A 546 13.16 -0.51 9.77
CA ALA A 546 14.05 0.42 9.09
C ALA A 546 13.98 1.84 9.66
N ALA A 547 12.77 2.36 9.89
CA ALA A 547 12.58 3.67 10.51
C ALA A 547 13.21 3.72 11.91
N VAL A 548 12.99 2.68 12.74
CA VAL A 548 13.58 2.54 14.07
C VAL A 548 15.12 2.58 14.01
N LEU A 549 15.71 1.85 13.05
CA LEU A 549 17.17 1.82 12.90
C LEU A 549 17.74 3.16 12.44
N ILE A 550 17.07 3.84 11.52
CA ILE A 550 17.45 5.18 11.07
C ILE A 550 17.39 6.17 12.24
N ILE A 551 16.32 6.13 13.05
CA ILE A 551 16.16 6.92 14.25
C ILE A 551 17.27 6.65 15.24
N TYR A 552 17.56 5.38 15.53
CA TYR A 552 18.59 4.96 16.46
C TYR A 552 19.98 5.48 16.06
N TYR A 553 20.38 5.30 14.80
CA TYR A 553 21.67 5.78 14.32
C TYR A 553 21.78 7.30 14.33
N LYS A 554 20.67 7.97 14.01
CA LYS A 554 20.59 9.42 14.08
C LYS A 554 20.81 9.91 15.51
N GLN A 555 20.14 9.30 16.50
CA GLN A 555 20.29 9.66 17.91
C GLN A 555 21.73 9.46 18.42
N ILE A 556 22.40 8.38 18.02
CA ILE A 556 23.81 8.16 18.38
C ILE A 556 24.70 9.23 17.76
N SER A 557 24.54 9.54 16.47
CA SER A 557 25.35 10.55 15.78
C SER A 557 25.18 11.93 16.40
N GLU A 558 23.93 12.34 16.63
CA GLU A 558 23.59 13.61 17.27
C GLU A 558 24.13 13.69 18.70
N GLY A 559 24.00 12.60 19.50
CA GLY A 559 24.51 12.56 20.86
C GLY A 559 26.03 12.76 20.95
N MET A 560 26.80 12.18 19.99
CA MET A 560 28.25 12.37 19.92
C MET A 560 28.65 13.80 19.52
N GLU A 561 27.93 14.41 18.60
CA GLU A 561 28.18 15.78 18.13
C GLU A 561 27.80 16.83 19.19
N ASP A 562 26.65 16.65 19.81
CA ASP A 562 26.12 17.55 20.82
C ASP A 562 26.91 17.51 22.14
N LYS A 563 27.59 16.40 22.48
CA LYS A 563 28.42 16.29 23.65
C LYS A 563 29.45 17.44 23.76
N ASN A 564 30.15 17.73 22.65
CA ASN A 564 31.13 18.83 22.61
C ASN A 564 30.47 20.20 22.69
N ARG A 565 29.31 20.38 22.03
CA ARG A 565 28.55 21.65 22.03
C ARG A 565 28.03 21.98 23.44
N PHE A 566 27.60 20.96 24.20
CA PHE A 566 27.08 21.16 25.54
C PHE A 566 28.19 21.52 26.53
N ALA A 567 29.36 20.92 26.41
CA ALA A 567 30.51 21.33 27.19
C ALA A 567 30.84 22.81 27.01
N ILE A 568 30.81 23.29 25.76
CA ILE A 568 31.03 24.72 25.44
C ILE A 568 29.91 25.60 26.00
N MET A 569 28.64 25.22 25.89
CA MET A 569 27.49 26.01 26.40
C MET A 569 27.54 26.14 27.92
N GLN A 570 27.97 25.10 28.65
CA GLN A 570 28.15 25.17 30.09
C GLN A 570 29.32 26.09 30.48
N GLN A 571 30.40 26.09 29.70
CA GLN A 571 31.54 27.03 29.92
C GLN A 571 31.13 28.49 29.69
N VAL A 572 30.16 28.76 28.84
CA VAL A 572 29.61 30.13 28.58
C VAL A 572 28.56 30.53 29.62
N GLY A 573 28.23 29.67 30.61
CA GLY A 573 27.39 30.05 31.76
C GLY A 573 25.93 29.57 31.71
N LEU A 574 25.54 28.72 30.73
CA LEU A 574 24.21 28.12 30.72
C LEU A 574 24.06 27.05 31.81
N SER A 575 22.98 27.09 32.56
CA SER A 575 22.68 26.09 33.58
C SER A 575 22.36 24.73 32.94
N GLN A 576 22.67 23.63 33.66
CA GLN A 576 22.33 22.27 33.17
C GLN A 576 20.84 22.07 32.88
N LYS A 577 19.94 22.77 33.60
CA LYS A 577 18.50 22.69 33.40
C LYS A 577 18.09 23.37 32.09
N GLU A 578 18.61 24.55 31.78
CA GLU A 578 18.33 25.28 30.52
C GLU A 578 18.85 24.52 29.31
N VAL A 579 20.05 23.97 29.41
CA VAL A 579 20.64 23.11 28.37
C VAL A 579 19.74 21.90 28.13
N LYS A 580 19.35 21.15 29.17
CA LYS A 580 18.46 19.98 29.04
C LYS A 580 17.10 20.34 28.42
N HIS A 581 16.51 21.45 28.84
CA HIS A 581 15.20 21.88 28.33
C HIS A 581 15.26 22.26 26.84
N SER A 582 16.29 23.03 26.45
CA SER A 582 16.51 23.42 25.05
C SER A 582 16.71 22.20 24.14
N ILE A 583 17.51 21.21 24.61
CA ILE A 583 17.74 19.96 23.91
C ILE A 583 16.42 19.19 23.73
N HIS A 584 15.69 19.02 24.82
CA HIS A 584 14.47 18.23 24.81
C HIS A 584 13.45 18.76 23.80
N THR A 585 13.25 20.07 23.78
CA THR A 585 12.36 20.75 22.83
C THR A 585 12.83 20.57 21.38
N GLN A 586 14.13 20.73 21.12
CA GLN A 586 14.69 20.55 19.77
C GLN A 586 14.56 19.11 19.29
N ILE A 587 14.87 18.14 20.15
CA ILE A 587 14.76 16.71 19.80
C ILE A 587 13.32 16.32 19.53
N LEU A 588 12.36 16.75 20.39
CA LEU A 588 10.94 16.51 20.18
C LEU A 588 10.47 17.05 18.82
N THR A 589 10.78 18.31 18.52
CA THR A 589 10.36 18.94 17.27
C THR A 589 10.91 18.19 16.05
N VAL A 590 12.22 17.91 16.06
CA VAL A 590 12.87 17.22 14.94
C VAL A 590 12.39 15.77 14.80
N PHE A 591 12.00 15.14 15.91
CA PHE A 591 11.58 13.75 15.94
C PHE A 591 10.13 13.58 15.47
N PHE A 592 9.20 14.40 15.95
CA PHE A 592 7.78 14.28 15.59
C PHE A 592 7.41 14.95 14.26
N LEU A 593 8.24 15.84 13.73
CA LEU A 593 8.01 16.48 12.43
C LEU A 593 7.80 15.46 11.29
N PRO A 594 8.60 14.38 11.13
CA PRO A 594 8.36 13.37 10.12
C PRO A 594 7.02 12.64 10.27
N LEU A 595 6.60 12.35 11.51
CA LEU A 595 5.33 11.68 11.80
C LEU A 595 4.13 12.55 11.44
N ILE A 596 4.17 13.83 11.81
CA ILE A 596 3.12 14.82 11.47
C ILE A 596 3.04 14.95 9.94
N THR A 597 4.19 15.09 9.27
CA THR A 597 4.23 15.17 7.80
C THR A 597 3.72 13.90 7.15
N ALA A 598 4.03 12.72 7.70
CA ALA A 598 3.48 11.44 7.23
C ALA A 598 1.95 11.38 7.36
N GLY A 599 1.40 11.88 8.47
CA GLY A 599 -0.05 12.01 8.64
C GLY A 599 -0.68 12.92 7.57
N ILE A 600 -0.04 14.06 7.27
CA ILE A 600 -0.49 14.96 6.19
C ILE A 600 -0.43 14.25 4.83
N HIS A 601 0.64 13.51 4.54
CA HIS A 601 0.75 12.74 3.29
C HIS A 601 -0.38 11.71 3.16
N VAL A 602 -0.72 10.99 4.25
CA VAL A 602 -1.82 10.01 4.24
C VAL A 602 -3.16 10.70 4.01
N MET A 603 -3.42 11.87 4.62
CA MET A 603 -4.64 12.64 4.37
C MET A 603 -4.80 13.01 2.90
N PHE A 604 -3.73 13.47 2.24
CA PHE A 604 -3.76 13.81 0.82
C PHE A 604 -3.70 12.58 -0.10
N ALA A 605 -3.18 11.43 0.36
CA ALA A 605 -3.23 10.17 -0.37
C ALA A 605 -4.60 9.47 -0.24
N TYR A 606 -5.42 9.83 0.77
CA TYR A 606 -6.72 9.22 1.02
C TYR A 606 -7.62 9.16 -0.22
N PRO A 607 -7.82 10.25 -1.02
CA PRO A 607 -8.72 10.22 -2.17
C PRO A 607 -8.31 9.18 -3.23
N ILE A 608 -7.03 9.14 -3.62
CA ILE A 608 -6.55 8.21 -4.64
C ILE A 608 -6.56 6.76 -4.13
N ILE A 609 -6.19 6.51 -2.86
CA ILE A 609 -6.25 5.17 -2.26
C ILE A 609 -7.70 4.70 -2.19
N ARG A 610 -8.65 5.58 -1.77
CA ARG A 610 -10.08 5.28 -1.77
C ARG A 610 -10.58 4.85 -3.14
N ALA A 611 -10.17 5.54 -4.21
CA ALA A 611 -10.55 5.18 -5.58
C ALA A 611 -10.01 3.79 -5.97
N ILE A 612 -8.75 3.49 -5.62
CA ILE A 612 -8.14 2.17 -5.85
C ILE A 612 -8.88 1.07 -5.05
N LEU A 613 -9.20 1.32 -3.78
CA LEU A 613 -9.92 0.36 -2.95
C LEU A 613 -11.34 0.11 -3.45
N ARG A 614 -11.99 1.13 -4.02
CA ARG A 614 -13.28 0.96 -4.72
C ARG A 614 -13.14 0.08 -5.96
N ALA A 615 -12.06 0.23 -6.74
CA ALA A 615 -11.76 -0.69 -7.84
C ALA A 615 -11.58 -2.14 -7.37
N MET A 616 -11.15 -2.33 -6.11
CA MET A 616 -11.08 -3.63 -5.43
C MET A 616 -12.37 -3.96 -4.67
N MET A 617 -13.50 -3.40 -5.06
CA MET A 617 -14.85 -3.63 -4.52
C MET A 617 -15.09 -3.20 -3.06
N LEU A 618 -14.19 -2.45 -2.41
CA LEU A 618 -14.45 -1.92 -1.08
C LEU A 618 -15.51 -0.81 -1.14
N SER A 619 -16.72 -1.09 -0.63
CA SER A 619 -17.85 -0.16 -0.65
C SER A 619 -17.89 0.76 0.55
N SER A 620 -17.47 0.27 1.72
CA SER A 620 -17.62 0.96 3.00
C SER A 620 -16.52 2.00 3.25
N GLU A 621 -16.86 3.27 3.07
CA GLU A 621 -15.97 4.40 3.39
C GLU A 621 -15.65 4.47 4.89
N THR A 622 -16.62 4.12 5.74
CA THR A 622 -16.47 4.12 7.20
C THR A 622 -15.39 3.14 7.64
N VAL A 623 -15.32 1.96 7.04
CA VAL A 623 -14.27 0.95 7.33
C VAL A 623 -12.90 1.53 6.98
N PHE A 624 -12.76 2.18 5.82
CA PHE A 624 -11.48 2.76 5.41
C PHE A 624 -11.02 3.89 6.33
N ILE A 625 -11.91 4.81 6.72
CA ILE A 625 -11.59 5.89 7.67
C ILE A 625 -11.17 5.31 9.01
N THR A 626 -11.95 4.34 9.54
CA THR A 626 -11.68 3.71 10.83
C THR A 626 -10.33 2.99 10.85
N CYS A 627 -10.03 2.19 9.81
CA CYS A 627 -8.74 1.51 9.67
C CYS A 627 -7.58 2.50 9.53
N THR A 628 -7.76 3.61 8.81
CA THR A 628 -6.73 4.65 8.65
C THR A 628 -6.42 5.34 9.97
N VAL A 629 -7.45 5.74 10.72
CA VAL A 629 -7.30 6.39 12.04
C VAL A 629 -6.67 5.41 13.04
N ALA A 630 -7.15 4.16 13.09
CA ALA A 630 -6.61 3.12 13.97
C ALA A 630 -5.12 2.85 13.67
N SER A 631 -4.76 2.68 12.39
CA SER A 631 -3.38 2.48 11.95
C SER A 631 -2.49 3.66 12.35
N PHE A 632 -2.97 4.90 12.19
CA PHE A 632 -2.22 6.09 12.58
C PHE A 632 -2.01 6.17 14.10
N LEU A 633 -3.02 5.85 14.91
CA LEU A 633 -2.91 5.85 16.36
C LEU A 633 -1.94 4.76 16.85
N VAL A 634 -2.08 3.54 16.38
CA VAL A 634 -1.18 2.42 16.73
C VAL A 634 0.25 2.74 16.35
N PHE A 635 0.49 3.23 15.13
CA PHE A 635 1.83 3.60 14.68
C PHE A 635 2.40 4.78 15.50
N SER A 636 1.58 5.78 15.86
CA SER A 636 2.01 6.92 16.68
C SER A 636 2.44 6.49 18.09
N VAL A 637 1.73 5.55 18.71
CA VAL A 637 2.11 4.96 20.00
C VAL A 637 3.45 4.23 19.89
N LEU A 638 3.59 3.37 18.88
CA LEU A 638 4.82 2.64 18.62
C LEU A 638 6.00 3.59 18.36
N TYR A 639 5.79 4.64 17.59
CA TYR A 639 6.77 5.67 17.29
C TYR A 639 7.20 6.44 18.56
N ALA A 640 6.25 6.76 19.45
CA ALA A 640 6.54 7.39 20.75
C ALA A 640 7.35 6.47 21.69
N VAL A 641 7.08 5.17 21.70
CA VAL A 641 7.86 4.17 22.45
C VAL A 641 9.30 4.11 21.92
N VAL A 642 9.48 4.06 20.61
CA VAL A 642 10.80 4.08 19.96
C VAL A 642 11.56 5.36 20.35
N TYR A 643 10.87 6.51 20.32
CA TYR A 643 11.46 7.77 20.78
C TYR A 643 11.94 7.67 22.23
N ALA A 644 11.10 7.21 23.15
CA ALA A 644 11.45 7.12 24.56
C ALA A 644 12.67 6.21 24.82
N LEU A 645 12.76 5.09 24.09
CA LEU A 645 13.90 4.16 24.19
C LEU A 645 15.20 4.77 23.62
N THR A 646 15.12 5.40 22.46
CA THR A 646 16.29 5.98 21.80
C THR A 646 16.78 7.26 22.50
N ALA A 647 15.88 8.06 23.06
CA ALA A 647 16.22 9.23 23.88
C ALA A 647 17.05 8.85 25.12
N LYS A 648 16.78 7.68 25.77
CA LYS A 648 17.60 7.18 26.87
C LYS A 648 19.06 6.93 26.44
N VAL A 649 19.26 6.39 25.23
CA VAL A 649 20.60 6.16 24.67
C VAL A 649 21.32 7.49 24.43
N TYR A 650 20.63 8.48 23.87
CA TYR A 650 21.15 9.81 23.63
C TYR A 650 21.60 10.50 24.95
N TYR A 651 20.74 10.52 25.97
CA TYR A 651 21.08 11.10 27.27
C TYR A 651 22.25 10.39 27.95
N ARG A 652 22.37 9.08 27.81
CA ARG A 652 23.53 8.33 28.33
C ARG A 652 24.83 8.77 27.69
N ILE A 653 24.85 8.96 26.35
CA ILE A 653 26.06 9.39 25.63
C ILE A 653 26.53 10.77 26.11
N ILE A 654 25.61 11.69 26.41
CA ILE A 654 25.93 13.04 26.87
C ILE A 654 26.39 13.03 28.34
N SER A 655 25.88 12.12 29.18
CA SER A 655 26.17 12.10 30.63
C SER A 655 27.35 11.23 31.04
N GLU A 656 27.93 10.40 30.17
CA GLU A 656 29.01 9.44 30.49
C GLU A 656 30.35 10.08 30.89
N ASP A 657 30.58 11.39 30.72
CA ASP A 657 31.82 12.09 31.16
C ASP A 657 31.64 12.99 32.40
N ASN A 658 30.48 12.99 33.04
CA ASN A 658 30.26 13.73 34.30
C ASN A 658 30.44 12.82 35.54
N LYS A 659 31.00 11.64 35.38
CA LYS A 659 31.53 10.78 36.44
C LYS A 659 33.04 10.61 36.26
#